data_c91780259caa533fad0cfd5d2be1b5e5
#
_entry.id   c91780259caa533fad0cfd5d2be1b5e5
#
_cell.length_a   1.000
_cell.length_b   1.000
_cell.length_c   1.000
_cell.angle_alpha   90.00
_cell.angle_beta   90.00
_cell.angle_gamma   90.00
#
_symmetry.space_group_name_H-M   'P 1'
#
loop_
_entity.id
_entity.type
_entity.pdbx_description
1 polymer ?
#
loop_
_entity_poly.entity_id
_entity_poly.type
_entity_poly.pdbx_seq_one_letter_code
_entity_poly.pdbx_strand_id
1 'polypeptide(L)'
;MNSMLIIPPLFGMAGLLVALLIYFVVLKYDGGTDKVKKIADQIHLGAMVFMRREYSYLFIFVTVLIILTYLALGLNTAIAVTAGAISSSLAGWLGMFSATKANSRTATAAANQGAKTALSIAFYGGSIMGLCVASLGLVGLGGLYFYFGGDPDTARAIEGFGMGASCVALFSRVGGGIFTKSADVGADLVGKIEAGIPEDDPRNPGVIADNVGDNVGDVAGMGSDIFESYCGAMIASIAIAATLDDSGRMLLPLALASIGLISSILGILIVKAASSLDADVALRTGTIGSAVIFIIIAFFLTQSMLGEDGLNVWLAVLTGAVGGVLIGLITEYYTGSKPVEDIAKSGETGSATVMITGLAVGMQSVVIPILVLASIIWISTYLTGLYGVGIAAVGMLATVGITMAIDAYGPVADNAGGIAEMAGMGEETRKITDSLDEVGNSTAAIGKGFAIGAAALAALAIIAAFVETIAHSRGGEFVLLLSDPKVLVGMFIGISIPFLISSITMTAVGDAAFEMINEIRRQFKEIPGLLEGNAEPDTAKCVDIATSAALKRMLLPGIIAVSAPAVVGFGLGAESLGGMLGGGLIGCVSMALMMANAGGAWDNAKKYIEKGNLGGKGTDTHAAAVVGDTVGDPFKDTSGPSMNILINVMAIVSLVISPLL
;
A
#
# COMPACT_ATOMS: atom_id res chain seq x y z
N MET A 1 26.78 7.16 -22.90
CA MET A 1 25.86 7.50 -21.81
C MET A 1 24.41 7.68 -22.30
N ASN A 2 24.13 8.52 -23.30
CA ASN A 2 22.74 8.74 -23.77
C ASN A 2 21.96 7.46 -24.18
N SER A 3 22.61 6.42 -24.67
CA SER A 3 21.95 5.15 -25.01
C SER A 3 21.55 4.31 -23.79
N MET A 4 22.14 4.52 -22.64
CA MET A 4 21.78 3.80 -21.41
C MET A 4 20.57 4.42 -20.69
N LEU A 5 20.33 5.72 -20.86
CA LEU A 5 19.22 6.43 -20.22
C LEU A 5 17.85 5.96 -20.73
N ILE A 6 17.75 5.43 -21.94
CA ILE A 6 16.51 4.94 -22.53
C ILE A 6 16.15 3.52 -22.05
N ILE A 7 17.09 2.80 -21.42
CA ILE A 7 16.90 1.39 -21.02
C ILE A 7 15.78 1.26 -19.96
N PRO A 8 15.76 2.04 -18.85
CA PRO A 8 14.71 1.90 -17.85
C PRO A 8 13.27 2.09 -18.39
N PRO A 9 12.95 3.14 -19.16
CA PRO A 9 11.61 3.26 -19.73
C PRO A 9 11.27 2.16 -20.73
N LEU A 10 12.23 1.62 -21.49
CA LEU A 10 11.99 0.47 -22.36
C LEU A 10 11.65 -0.80 -21.58
N PHE A 11 12.34 -1.06 -20.47
CA PHE A 11 11.97 -2.18 -19.58
C PHE A 11 10.59 -1.98 -18.97
N GLY A 12 10.25 -0.75 -18.56
CA GLY A 12 8.91 -0.42 -18.11
C GLY A 12 7.83 -0.71 -19.16
N MET A 13 8.06 -0.32 -20.43
CA MET A 13 7.14 -0.63 -21.54
C MET A 13 7.02 -2.16 -21.78
N ALA A 14 8.12 -2.89 -21.69
CA ALA A 14 8.11 -4.36 -21.80
C ALA A 14 7.31 -4.99 -20.64
N GLY A 15 7.44 -4.48 -19.41
CA GLY A 15 6.65 -4.92 -18.27
C GLY A 15 5.15 -4.67 -18.42
N LEU A 16 4.75 -3.50 -18.95
CA LEU A 16 3.34 -3.23 -19.29
C LEU A 16 2.81 -4.18 -20.36
N LEU A 17 3.65 -4.55 -21.34
CA LEU A 17 3.26 -5.56 -22.34
C LEU A 17 3.03 -6.92 -21.68
N VAL A 18 3.90 -7.33 -20.75
CA VAL A 18 3.72 -8.59 -20.00
C VAL A 18 2.43 -8.52 -19.15
N ALA A 19 2.16 -7.41 -18.46
CA ALA A 19 0.90 -7.20 -17.72
C ALA A 19 -0.32 -7.36 -18.64
N LEU A 20 -0.28 -6.75 -19.82
CA LEU A 20 -1.34 -6.87 -20.83
C LEU A 20 -1.53 -8.32 -21.31
N LEU A 21 -0.44 -9.06 -21.53
CA LEU A 21 -0.51 -10.47 -21.90
C LEU A 21 -1.14 -11.32 -20.79
N ILE A 22 -0.79 -11.07 -19.52
CA ILE A 22 -1.41 -11.75 -18.37
C ILE A 22 -2.90 -11.40 -18.29
N TYR A 23 -3.28 -10.16 -18.52
CA TYR A 23 -4.67 -9.73 -18.57
C TYR A 23 -5.49 -10.52 -19.61
N PHE A 24 -4.96 -10.71 -20.82
CA PHE A 24 -5.62 -11.55 -21.83
C PHE A 24 -5.67 -13.02 -21.42
N VAL A 25 -4.70 -13.52 -20.66
CA VAL A 25 -4.76 -14.87 -20.08
C VAL A 25 -5.91 -14.98 -19.09
N VAL A 26 -6.06 -14.01 -18.16
CA VAL A 26 -7.17 -14.00 -17.21
C VAL A 26 -8.52 -13.97 -17.93
N LEU A 27 -8.67 -13.16 -18.98
CA LEU A 27 -9.92 -13.07 -19.75
C LEU A 27 -10.33 -14.34 -20.48
N LYS A 28 -9.42 -15.30 -20.71
CA LYS A 28 -9.75 -16.59 -21.34
C LYS A 28 -10.51 -17.54 -20.40
N TYR A 29 -10.42 -17.31 -19.09
CA TYR A 29 -11.15 -18.11 -18.12
C TYR A 29 -12.62 -17.69 -18.07
N ASP A 30 -13.49 -18.66 -17.77
CA ASP A 30 -14.93 -18.42 -17.69
C ASP A 30 -15.28 -17.46 -16.55
N GLY A 31 -16.09 -16.45 -16.85
CA GLY A 31 -16.60 -15.50 -15.87
C GLY A 31 -17.78 -15.98 -15.04
N GLY A 32 -18.27 -17.22 -15.29
CA GLY A 32 -19.32 -17.87 -14.52
C GLY A 32 -20.73 -17.71 -15.11
N THR A 33 -21.71 -18.13 -14.32
CA THR A 33 -23.14 -18.05 -14.65
C THR A 33 -23.62 -16.60 -14.75
N ASP A 34 -24.83 -16.38 -15.29
CA ASP A 34 -25.41 -15.04 -15.38
C ASP A 34 -25.54 -14.37 -13.99
N LYS A 35 -25.83 -15.16 -12.93
CA LYS A 35 -25.91 -14.65 -11.57
C LYS A 35 -24.53 -14.16 -11.09
N VAL A 36 -23.47 -14.96 -11.28
CA VAL A 36 -22.09 -14.57 -10.96
C VAL A 36 -21.67 -13.32 -11.70
N LYS A 37 -21.96 -13.23 -13.00
CA LYS A 37 -21.67 -12.05 -13.82
C LYS A 37 -22.43 -10.82 -13.35
N LYS A 38 -23.73 -10.93 -12.99
CA LYS A 38 -24.52 -9.81 -12.46
C LYS A 38 -23.88 -9.23 -11.20
N ILE A 39 -23.45 -10.07 -10.25
CA ILE A 39 -22.77 -9.66 -9.02
C ILE A 39 -21.43 -8.98 -9.34
N ALA A 40 -20.59 -9.64 -10.14
CA ALA A 40 -19.30 -9.10 -10.53
C ALA A 40 -19.39 -7.76 -11.28
N ASP A 41 -20.42 -7.59 -12.12
CA ASP A 41 -20.68 -6.33 -12.83
C ASP A 41 -21.12 -5.21 -11.87
N GLN A 42 -21.89 -5.54 -10.81
CA GLN A 42 -22.24 -4.57 -9.76
C GLN A 42 -21.00 -4.12 -8.99
N ILE A 43 -20.13 -5.05 -8.59
CA ILE A 43 -18.86 -4.73 -7.92
C ILE A 43 -17.97 -3.88 -8.83
N HIS A 44 -17.80 -4.30 -10.09
CA HIS A 44 -17.02 -3.53 -11.07
C HIS A 44 -17.56 -2.12 -11.28
N LEU A 45 -18.89 -1.98 -11.46
CA LEU A 45 -19.52 -0.69 -11.64
C LEU A 45 -19.33 0.22 -10.42
N GLY A 46 -19.53 -0.32 -9.20
CA GLY A 46 -19.29 0.40 -7.96
C GLY A 46 -17.86 0.93 -7.85
N ALA A 47 -16.87 0.07 -8.11
CA ALA A 47 -15.47 0.45 -8.11
C ALA A 47 -15.16 1.55 -9.15
N MET A 48 -15.68 1.44 -10.37
CA MET A 48 -15.52 2.45 -11.41
C MET A 48 -16.19 3.79 -11.07
N VAL A 49 -17.35 3.77 -10.41
CA VAL A 49 -18.03 5.00 -9.95
C VAL A 49 -17.21 5.69 -8.87
N PHE A 50 -16.69 4.94 -7.89
CA PHE A 50 -15.79 5.48 -6.86
C PHE A 50 -14.58 6.15 -7.49
N MET A 51 -13.82 5.42 -8.32
CA MET A 51 -12.60 5.94 -8.97
C MET A 51 -12.86 7.19 -9.80
N ARG A 52 -13.98 7.22 -10.55
CA ARG A 52 -14.34 8.40 -11.34
C ARG A 52 -14.59 9.63 -10.47
N ARG A 53 -15.29 9.46 -9.36
CA ARG A 53 -15.57 10.55 -8.41
C ARG A 53 -14.28 10.99 -7.69
N GLU A 54 -13.49 10.05 -7.20
CA GLU A 54 -12.21 10.33 -6.56
C GLU A 54 -11.27 11.11 -7.49
N TYR A 55 -11.10 10.65 -8.74
CA TYR A 55 -10.24 11.33 -9.71
C TYR A 55 -10.75 12.72 -10.10
N SER A 56 -12.05 12.99 -9.98
CA SER A 56 -12.58 14.34 -10.16
C SER A 56 -12.11 15.30 -9.05
N TYR A 57 -12.08 14.85 -7.79
CA TYR A 57 -11.50 15.63 -6.68
C TYR A 57 -9.99 15.78 -6.82
N LEU A 58 -9.30 14.69 -7.13
CA LEU A 58 -7.86 14.68 -7.39
C LEU A 58 -7.46 15.62 -8.52
N PHE A 59 -8.21 15.64 -9.61
CA PHE A 59 -7.94 16.54 -10.74
C PHE A 59 -7.93 18.01 -10.32
N ILE A 60 -8.87 18.44 -9.50
CA ILE A 60 -8.90 19.82 -8.98
C ILE A 60 -7.68 20.07 -8.11
N PHE A 61 -7.40 19.18 -7.15
CA PHE A 61 -6.29 19.34 -6.21
C PHE A 61 -4.93 19.35 -6.93
N VAL A 62 -4.70 18.39 -7.81
CA VAL A 62 -3.44 18.28 -8.59
C VAL A 62 -3.30 19.46 -9.55
N THR A 63 -4.37 19.96 -10.15
CA THR A 63 -4.32 21.15 -11.00
C THR A 63 -3.84 22.38 -10.23
N VAL A 64 -4.37 22.60 -9.02
CA VAL A 64 -3.89 23.69 -8.14
C VAL A 64 -2.40 23.50 -7.80
N LEU A 65 -2.00 22.27 -7.47
CA LEU A 65 -0.60 21.96 -7.16
C LEU A 65 0.33 22.22 -8.36
N ILE A 66 -0.08 21.81 -9.58
CA ILE A 66 0.67 22.08 -10.82
C ILE A 66 0.84 23.58 -11.06
N ILE A 67 -0.22 24.37 -10.87
CA ILE A 67 -0.15 25.83 -11.02
C ILE A 67 0.82 26.44 -10.01
N LEU A 68 0.71 26.07 -8.73
CA LEU A 68 1.61 26.54 -7.67
C LEU A 68 3.07 26.17 -7.97
N THR A 69 3.30 24.94 -8.38
CA THR A 69 4.64 24.45 -8.73
C THR A 69 5.21 25.16 -9.95
N TYR A 70 4.37 25.39 -10.97
CA TYR A 70 4.78 26.15 -12.15
C TYR A 70 5.22 27.57 -11.80
N LEU A 71 4.45 28.26 -10.95
CA LEU A 71 4.74 29.64 -10.54
C LEU A 71 5.98 29.75 -9.65
N ALA A 72 6.21 28.75 -8.79
CA ALA A 72 7.30 28.77 -7.80
C ALA A 72 8.61 28.17 -8.35
N LEU A 73 8.55 27.08 -9.12
CA LEU A 73 9.70 26.23 -9.49
C LEU A 73 9.86 26.06 -11.01
N GLY A 74 8.90 26.54 -11.79
CA GLY A 74 8.97 26.54 -13.26
C GLY A 74 8.37 25.31 -13.94
N LEU A 75 8.49 25.33 -15.28
CA LEU A 75 7.79 24.38 -16.15
C LEU A 75 8.23 22.92 -15.98
N ASN A 76 9.52 22.67 -15.84
CA ASN A 76 10.05 21.30 -15.77
C ASN A 76 9.53 20.54 -14.55
N THR A 77 9.51 21.19 -13.39
CA THR A 77 8.96 20.61 -12.16
C THR A 77 7.44 20.38 -12.27
N ALA A 78 6.71 21.34 -12.89
CA ALA A 78 5.28 21.19 -13.14
C ALA A 78 4.95 20.01 -14.07
N ILE A 79 5.76 19.79 -15.13
CA ILE A 79 5.66 18.60 -16.01
C ILE A 79 5.89 17.33 -15.21
N ALA A 80 6.89 17.31 -14.34
CA ALA A 80 7.20 16.15 -13.52
C ALA A 80 6.07 15.83 -12.53
N VAL A 81 5.48 16.85 -11.85
CA VAL A 81 4.29 16.68 -10.99
C VAL A 81 3.13 16.07 -11.78
N THR A 82 2.87 16.57 -12.98
CA THR A 82 1.81 16.06 -13.85
C THR A 82 2.04 14.58 -14.21
N ALA A 83 3.27 14.24 -14.61
CA ALA A 83 3.64 12.89 -14.99
C ALA A 83 3.53 11.92 -13.79
N GLY A 84 3.96 12.34 -12.59
CA GLY A 84 3.84 11.55 -11.36
C GLY A 84 2.39 11.27 -10.98
N ALA A 85 1.54 12.30 -11.02
CA ALA A 85 0.12 12.15 -10.73
C ALA A 85 -0.59 11.22 -11.73
N ILE A 86 -0.30 11.35 -13.03
CA ILE A 86 -0.87 10.48 -14.07
C ILE A 86 -0.40 9.04 -13.86
N SER A 87 0.89 8.81 -13.63
CA SER A 87 1.45 7.48 -13.48
C SER A 87 0.89 6.75 -12.26
N SER A 88 0.78 7.43 -11.11
CA SER A 88 0.19 6.87 -9.88
C SER A 88 -1.31 6.55 -10.06
N SER A 89 -2.07 7.49 -10.67
CA SER A 89 -3.49 7.27 -10.98
C SER A 89 -3.70 6.08 -11.93
N LEU A 90 -2.87 5.94 -12.96
CA LEU A 90 -2.94 4.81 -13.89
C LEU A 90 -2.59 3.49 -13.21
N ALA A 91 -1.59 3.47 -12.31
CA ALA A 91 -1.23 2.26 -11.57
C ALA A 91 -2.41 1.75 -10.74
N GLY A 92 -3.03 2.61 -9.92
CA GLY A 92 -4.22 2.25 -9.13
C GLY A 92 -5.39 1.81 -10.00
N TRP A 93 -5.70 2.55 -11.07
CA TRP A 93 -6.82 2.25 -11.95
C TRP A 93 -6.66 0.93 -12.70
N LEU A 94 -5.48 0.66 -13.31
CA LEU A 94 -5.21 -0.58 -14.04
C LEU A 94 -5.25 -1.80 -13.12
N GLY A 95 -4.71 -1.67 -11.90
CA GLY A 95 -4.74 -2.73 -10.90
C GLY A 95 -6.15 -3.09 -10.49
N MET A 96 -6.96 -2.11 -10.07
CA MET A 96 -8.34 -2.32 -9.68
C MET A 96 -9.19 -2.87 -10.85
N PHE A 97 -9.02 -2.31 -12.05
CA PHE A 97 -9.74 -2.78 -13.24
C PHE A 97 -9.46 -4.25 -13.52
N SER A 98 -8.21 -4.69 -13.38
CA SER A 98 -7.82 -6.09 -13.60
C SER A 98 -8.32 -7.01 -12.47
N ALA A 99 -8.24 -6.57 -11.22
CA ALA A 99 -8.70 -7.32 -10.06
C ALA A 99 -10.19 -7.62 -10.16
N THR A 100 -11.03 -6.61 -10.46
CA THR A 100 -12.48 -6.82 -10.64
C THR A 100 -12.83 -7.80 -11.75
N LYS A 101 -11.98 -7.96 -12.78
CA LYS A 101 -12.16 -9.00 -13.81
C LYS A 101 -11.66 -10.38 -13.38
N ALA A 102 -10.72 -10.44 -12.44
CA ALA A 102 -10.22 -11.71 -11.90
C ALA A 102 -11.17 -12.32 -10.86
N ASN A 103 -11.87 -11.49 -10.05
CA ASN A 103 -12.72 -11.94 -8.94
C ASN A 103 -13.72 -13.05 -9.34
N SER A 104 -14.61 -12.80 -10.31
CA SER A 104 -15.60 -13.78 -10.76
C SER A 104 -14.98 -15.01 -11.41
N ARG A 105 -13.85 -14.84 -12.10
CA ARG A 105 -13.14 -15.95 -12.74
C ARG A 105 -12.46 -16.84 -11.73
N THR A 106 -11.96 -16.28 -10.63
CA THR A 106 -11.43 -17.01 -9.49
C THR A 106 -12.52 -17.84 -8.82
N ALA A 107 -13.68 -17.24 -8.49
CA ALA A 107 -14.84 -17.95 -7.93
C ALA A 107 -15.30 -19.10 -8.84
N THR A 108 -15.44 -18.82 -10.14
CA THR A 108 -15.87 -19.82 -11.12
C THR A 108 -14.87 -20.97 -11.29
N ALA A 109 -13.56 -20.64 -11.25
CA ALA A 109 -12.52 -21.66 -11.31
C ALA A 109 -12.49 -22.51 -10.04
N ALA A 110 -12.71 -21.93 -8.87
CA ALA A 110 -12.84 -22.66 -7.60
C ALA A 110 -13.96 -23.71 -7.69
N ALA A 111 -15.12 -23.34 -8.26
CA ALA A 111 -16.25 -24.26 -8.43
C ALA A 111 -15.99 -25.37 -9.45
N ASN A 112 -15.37 -25.04 -10.60
CA ASN A 112 -15.33 -25.94 -11.75
C ASN A 112 -13.98 -26.61 -11.97
N GLN A 113 -12.88 -26.05 -11.48
CA GLN A 113 -11.51 -26.46 -11.81
C GLN A 113 -10.63 -26.67 -10.56
N GLY A 114 -11.14 -26.32 -9.38
CA GLY A 114 -10.50 -26.52 -8.08
C GLY A 114 -9.47 -25.45 -7.71
N ALA A 115 -8.91 -25.59 -6.51
CA ALA A 115 -8.05 -24.60 -5.82
C ALA A 115 -6.84 -24.15 -6.65
N LYS A 116 -6.15 -25.07 -7.31
CA LYS A 116 -4.95 -24.75 -8.12
C LYS A 116 -5.20 -23.73 -9.22
N THR A 117 -6.32 -23.88 -9.94
CA THR A 117 -6.66 -22.95 -11.01
C THR A 117 -7.16 -21.63 -10.46
N ALA A 118 -7.96 -21.68 -9.40
CA ALA A 118 -8.43 -20.49 -8.70
C ALA A 118 -7.25 -19.65 -8.16
N LEU A 119 -6.28 -20.28 -7.48
CA LEU A 119 -5.04 -19.64 -7.06
C LEU A 119 -4.32 -18.94 -8.22
N SER A 120 -4.18 -19.65 -9.36
CA SER A 120 -3.46 -19.09 -10.51
C SER A 120 -4.15 -17.85 -11.06
N ILE A 121 -5.48 -17.83 -11.13
CA ILE A 121 -6.24 -16.69 -11.66
C ILE A 121 -6.20 -15.51 -10.70
N ALA A 122 -6.39 -15.73 -9.39
CA ALA A 122 -6.29 -14.70 -8.39
C ALA A 122 -4.88 -14.07 -8.39
N PHE A 123 -3.84 -14.88 -8.43
CA PHE A 123 -2.47 -14.43 -8.49
C PHE A 123 -2.15 -13.67 -9.80
N TYR A 124 -2.72 -14.09 -10.94
CA TYR A 124 -2.57 -13.33 -12.18
C TYR A 124 -3.27 -11.97 -12.12
N GLY A 125 -4.44 -11.90 -11.48
CA GLY A 125 -5.13 -10.62 -11.21
C GLY A 125 -4.23 -9.66 -10.45
N GLY A 126 -3.64 -10.13 -9.34
CA GLY A 126 -2.67 -9.37 -8.56
C GLY A 126 -1.37 -9.05 -9.32
N SER A 127 -0.88 -9.99 -10.15
CA SER A 127 0.35 -9.79 -10.93
C SER A 127 0.26 -8.64 -11.92
N ILE A 128 -0.93 -8.39 -12.49
CA ILE A 128 -1.14 -7.23 -13.36
C ILE A 128 -0.91 -5.94 -12.59
N MET A 129 -1.44 -5.86 -11.37
CA MET A 129 -1.23 -4.70 -10.49
C MET A 129 0.26 -4.48 -10.20
N GLY A 130 0.96 -5.50 -9.71
CA GLY A 130 2.38 -5.41 -9.37
C GLY A 130 3.25 -5.00 -10.56
N LEU A 131 3.00 -5.58 -11.74
CA LEU A 131 3.71 -5.22 -12.96
C LEU A 131 3.38 -3.80 -13.43
N CYS A 132 2.13 -3.33 -13.28
CA CYS A 132 1.76 -1.95 -13.61
C CYS A 132 2.48 -0.95 -12.69
N VAL A 133 2.55 -1.21 -11.39
CA VAL A 133 3.29 -0.37 -10.42
C VAL A 133 4.76 -0.25 -10.81
N ALA A 134 5.47 -1.37 -10.95
CA ALA A 134 6.88 -1.37 -11.29
C ALA A 134 7.16 -0.74 -12.66
N SER A 135 6.33 -1.05 -13.65
CA SER A 135 6.50 -0.60 -15.03
C SER A 135 6.20 0.89 -15.22
N LEU A 136 5.10 1.39 -14.62
CA LEU A 136 4.74 2.81 -14.74
C LEU A 136 5.74 3.70 -13.99
N GLY A 137 6.34 3.22 -12.89
CA GLY A 137 7.46 3.88 -12.24
C GLY A 137 8.65 4.05 -13.18
N LEU A 138 9.04 2.98 -13.89
CA LEU A 138 10.14 3.03 -14.87
C LEU A 138 9.80 3.85 -16.11
N VAL A 139 8.57 3.77 -16.64
CA VAL A 139 8.14 4.58 -17.79
C VAL A 139 8.07 6.05 -17.42
N GLY A 140 7.41 6.40 -16.29
CA GLY A 140 7.21 7.78 -15.90
C GLY A 140 8.49 8.44 -15.42
N LEU A 141 9.09 7.90 -14.34
CA LEU A 141 10.30 8.46 -13.76
C LEU A 141 11.52 8.27 -14.67
N GLY A 142 11.71 7.08 -15.22
CA GLY A 142 12.80 6.80 -16.16
C GLY A 142 12.67 7.57 -17.46
N GLY A 143 11.44 7.79 -17.96
CA GLY A 143 11.13 8.63 -19.11
C GLY A 143 11.48 10.10 -18.88
N LEU A 144 11.16 10.66 -17.70
CA LEU A 144 11.57 12.01 -17.32
C LEU A 144 13.09 12.13 -17.17
N TYR A 145 13.73 11.14 -16.54
CA TYR A 145 15.18 11.08 -16.39
C TYR A 145 15.87 11.09 -17.77
N PHE A 146 15.34 10.33 -18.73
CA PHE A 146 15.79 10.35 -20.12
C PHE A 146 15.54 11.70 -20.79
N TYR A 147 14.34 12.29 -20.60
CA TYR A 147 13.96 13.58 -21.20
C TYR A 147 14.86 14.72 -20.70
N PHE A 148 15.19 14.73 -19.42
CA PHE A 148 16.10 15.72 -18.82
C PHE A 148 17.60 15.38 -19.03
N GLY A 149 17.92 14.30 -19.73
CA GLY A 149 19.29 13.97 -20.14
C GLY A 149 20.17 13.38 -19.06
N GLY A 150 19.65 13.08 -17.86
CA GLY A 150 20.42 12.54 -16.73
C GLY A 150 21.48 13.52 -16.20
N ASP A 151 21.24 14.81 -16.33
CA ASP A 151 22.12 15.90 -15.91
C ASP A 151 21.82 16.27 -14.45
N PRO A 152 22.82 16.39 -13.56
CA PRO A 152 22.66 16.83 -12.18
C PRO A 152 21.86 18.13 -12.02
N ASP A 153 22.06 19.13 -12.89
CA ASP A 153 21.37 20.42 -12.84
C ASP A 153 19.87 20.31 -13.10
N THR A 154 19.45 19.32 -13.91
CA THR A 154 18.04 19.08 -14.25
C THR A 154 17.38 18.00 -13.39
N ALA A 155 18.18 17.23 -12.66
CA ALA A 155 17.70 16.14 -11.79
C ALA A 155 16.69 16.61 -10.74
N ARG A 156 16.84 17.86 -10.25
CA ARG A 156 15.90 18.46 -9.28
C ARG A 156 14.45 18.53 -9.78
N ALA A 157 14.25 18.70 -11.08
CA ALA A 157 12.91 18.74 -11.65
C ALA A 157 12.18 17.41 -11.48
N ILE A 158 12.92 16.28 -11.41
CA ILE A 158 12.35 14.92 -11.23
C ILE A 158 11.69 14.75 -9.86
N GLU A 159 12.11 15.51 -8.84
CA GLU A 159 11.50 15.49 -7.51
C GLU A 159 9.99 15.81 -7.57
N GLY A 160 9.58 16.67 -8.52
CA GLY A 160 8.17 16.94 -8.78
C GLY A 160 7.34 15.69 -9.12
N PHE A 161 7.94 14.66 -9.75
CA PHE A 161 7.26 13.40 -10.03
C PHE A 161 6.82 12.72 -8.73
N GLY A 162 7.70 12.68 -7.74
CA GLY A 162 7.38 12.16 -6.40
C GLY A 162 6.21 12.92 -5.77
N MET A 163 6.22 14.26 -5.81
CA MET A 163 5.16 15.08 -5.24
C MET A 163 3.79 14.80 -5.90
N GLY A 164 3.75 14.67 -7.22
CA GLY A 164 2.52 14.31 -7.94
C GLY A 164 2.01 12.92 -7.59
N ALA A 165 2.91 11.93 -7.53
CA ALA A 165 2.60 10.56 -7.16
C ALA A 165 2.11 10.45 -5.71
N SER A 166 2.79 11.12 -4.77
CA SER A 166 2.45 11.10 -3.35
C SER A 166 1.09 11.74 -3.06
N CYS A 167 0.73 12.81 -3.77
CA CYS A 167 -0.59 13.42 -3.63
C CYS A 167 -1.70 12.45 -4.04
N VAL A 168 -1.55 11.76 -5.17
CA VAL A 168 -2.52 10.74 -5.61
C VAL A 168 -2.60 9.60 -4.61
N ALA A 169 -1.45 9.07 -4.20
CA ALA A 169 -1.38 7.97 -3.24
C ALA A 169 -2.11 8.28 -1.93
N LEU A 170 -1.89 9.49 -1.39
CA LEU A 170 -2.52 9.93 -0.14
C LEU A 170 -4.05 9.92 -0.22
N PHE A 171 -4.60 10.51 -1.28
CA PHE A 171 -6.06 10.56 -1.45
C PHE A 171 -6.63 9.17 -1.70
N SER A 172 -6.02 8.37 -2.59
CA SER A 172 -6.49 7.02 -2.89
C SER A 172 -6.41 6.09 -1.67
N ARG A 173 -5.35 6.19 -0.86
CA ARG A 173 -5.22 5.34 0.33
C ARG A 173 -6.17 5.75 1.45
N VAL A 174 -6.28 7.04 1.74
CA VAL A 174 -7.20 7.54 2.78
C VAL A 174 -8.64 7.37 2.33
N GLY A 175 -8.97 7.76 1.10
CA GLY A 175 -10.34 7.64 0.56
C GLY A 175 -10.77 6.18 0.41
N GLY A 176 -9.94 5.34 -0.20
CA GLY A 176 -10.17 3.90 -0.34
C GLY A 176 -10.32 3.21 1.03
N GLY A 177 -9.43 3.52 1.99
CA GLY A 177 -9.49 2.97 3.34
C GLY A 177 -10.74 3.37 4.12
N ILE A 178 -11.19 4.63 4.03
CA ILE A 178 -12.46 5.06 4.64
C ILE A 178 -13.64 4.35 3.97
N PHE A 179 -13.63 4.22 2.66
CA PHE A 179 -14.68 3.52 1.92
C PHE A 179 -14.79 2.05 2.36
N THR A 180 -13.71 1.29 2.20
CA THR A 180 -13.71 -0.15 2.47
C THR A 180 -14.11 -0.45 3.91
N LYS A 181 -13.52 0.24 4.88
CA LYS A 181 -13.80 -0.07 6.29
C LYS A 181 -15.14 0.48 6.81
N SER A 182 -15.69 1.50 6.19
CA SER A 182 -17.06 1.91 6.51
C SER A 182 -18.11 0.93 5.95
N ALA A 183 -17.84 0.33 4.80
CA ALA A 183 -18.71 -0.67 4.19
C ALA A 183 -18.66 -2.01 4.97
N ASP A 184 -17.46 -2.49 5.24
CA ASP A 184 -17.16 -3.70 6.00
C ASP A 184 -17.78 -3.65 7.42
N VAL A 185 -17.40 -2.66 8.24
CA VAL A 185 -17.97 -2.47 9.58
C VAL A 185 -19.49 -2.33 9.56
N GLY A 186 -20.02 -1.60 8.57
CA GLY A 186 -21.46 -1.42 8.42
C GLY A 186 -22.18 -2.72 8.07
N ALA A 187 -21.66 -3.49 7.13
CA ALA A 187 -22.21 -4.78 6.72
C ALA A 187 -22.14 -5.81 7.83
N ASP A 188 -20.98 -5.88 8.54
CA ASP A 188 -20.73 -6.87 9.59
C ASP A 188 -21.56 -6.64 10.84
N LEU A 189 -21.61 -5.41 11.37
CA LEU A 189 -22.36 -5.12 12.58
C LEU A 189 -23.86 -5.39 12.40
N VAL A 190 -24.43 -4.97 11.28
CA VAL A 190 -25.88 -5.17 11.07
C VAL A 190 -26.19 -6.59 10.59
N GLY A 191 -25.38 -7.15 9.67
CA GLY A 191 -25.60 -8.49 9.12
C GLY A 191 -25.32 -9.59 10.11
N LYS A 192 -24.09 -9.68 10.61
CA LYS A 192 -23.64 -10.77 11.48
C LYS A 192 -24.19 -10.68 12.91
N ILE A 193 -24.12 -9.47 13.51
CA ILE A 193 -24.45 -9.30 14.93
C ILE A 193 -25.93 -9.04 15.16
N GLU A 194 -26.55 -8.10 14.40
CA GLU A 194 -27.95 -7.73 14.63
C GLU A 194 -28.94 -8.68 13.94
N ALA A 195 -28.74 -8.97 12.65
CA ALA A 195 -29.64 -9.78 11.84
C ALA A 195 -29.34 -11.29 11.93
N GLY A 196 -28.12 -11.67 12.36
CA GLY A 196 -27.71 -13.07 12.49
C GLY A 196 -27.61 -13.81 11.16
N ILE A 197 -27.37 -13.09 10.05
CA ILE A 197 -27.16 -13.67 8.72
C ILE A 197 -25.68 -13.93 8.47
N PRO A 198 -25.32 -14.91 7.61
CA PRO A 198 -23.92 -15.18 7.27
C PRO A 198 -23.20 -13.99 6.69
N GLU A 199 -21.87 -14.04 6.72
CA GLU A 199 -20.99 -13.14 5.98
C GLU A 199 -21.27 -13.27 4.48
N ASP A 200 -21.21 -12.16 3.74
CA ASP A 200 -21.48 -12.11 2.31
C ASP A 200 -22.91 -12.55 1.89
N ASP A 201 -23.85 -12.61 2.83
CA ASP A 201 -25.22 -13.00 2.50
C ASP A 201 -25.86 -11.99 1.54
N PRO A 202 -26.44 -12.43 0.40
CA PRO A 202 -27.01 -11.53 -0.61
C PRO A 202 -28.21 -10.70 -0.11
N ARG A 203 -28.77 -11.00 1.05
CA ARG A 203 -29.80 -10.21 1.71
C ARG A 203 -29.24 -8.93 2.36
N ASN A 204 -27.96 -8.90 2.66
CA ASN A 204 -27.32 -7.75 3.29
C ASN A 204 -27.04 -6.65 2.24
N PRO A 205 -27.67 -5.45 2.34
CA PRO A 205 -27.45 -4.36 1.39
C PRO A 205 -26.00 -3.86 1.31
N GLY A 206 -25.21 -4.06 2.37
CA GLY A 206 -23.83 -3.60 2.48
C GLY A 206 -22.81 -4.44 1.71
N VAL A 207 -23.09 -5.72 1.42
CA VAL A 207 -22.08 -6.67 0.91
C VAL A 207 -21.45 -6.25 -0.43
N ILE A 208 -22.22 -5.70 -1.36
CA ILE A 208 -21.65 -5.19 -2.63
C ILE A 208 -20.73 -4.00 -2.36
N ALA A 209 -21.08 -3.12 -1.41
CA ALA A 209 -20.20 -1.99 -1.06
C ALA A 209 -18.91 -2.47 -0.40
N ASP A 210 -18.96 -3.51 0.42
CA ASP A 210 -17.82 -4.16 1.04
C ASP A 210 -16.86 -4.72 -0.03
N ASN A 211 -17.35 -5.58 -0.91
CA ASN A 211 -16.56 -6.13 -2.03
C ASN A 211 -16.01 -5.02 -2.99
N VAL A 212 -16.72 -3.90 -3.17
CA VAL A 212 -16.19 -2.73 -3.89
C VAL A 212 -15.03 -2.13 -3.10
N GLY A 213 -15.16 -2.07 -1.77
CA GLY A 213 -14.15 -1.54 -0.86
C GLY A 213 -12.80 -2.21 -1.01
N ASP A 214 -12.75 -3.55 -1.04
CA ASP A 214 -11.51 -4.30 -1.23
C ASP A 214 -10.80 -3.93 -2.53
N ASN A 215 -11.56 -3.76 -3.61
CA ASN A 215 -10.97 -3.36 -4.88
C ASN A 215 -10.44 -1.91 -4.87
N VAL A 216 -11.12 -0.98 -4.22
CA VAL A 216 -10.69 0.43 -4.22
C VAL A 216 -9.69 0.75 -3.12
N GLY A 217 -9.83 0.15 -1.93
CA GLY A 217 -8.93 0.34 -0.78
C GLY A 217 -7.66 -0.48 -0.88
N ASP A 218 -7.83 -1.80 -1.00
CA ASP A 218 -6.73 -2.76 -0.86
C ASP A 218 -6.09 -3.16 -2.20
N VAL A 219 -6.67 -2.78 -3.35
CA VAL A 219 -5.97 -2.87 -4.64
C VAL A 219 -5.55 -1.48 -5.11
N ALA A 220 -6.46 -0.56 -5.42
CA ALA A 220 -6.11 0.73 -6.01
C ALA A 220 -5.35 1.63 -5.03
N GLY A 221 -5.83 1.76 -3.78
CA GLY A 221 -5.20 2.58 -2.75
C GLY A 221 -3.82 2.08 -2.37
N MET A 222 -3.69 0.76 -2.12
CA MET A 222 -2.40 0.15 -1.78
C MET A 222 -1.41 0.23 -2.95
N GLY A 223 -1.88 0.05 -4.18
CA GLY A 223 -1.01 0.15 -5.35
C GLY A 223 -0.43 1.54 -5.57
N SER A 224 -1.22 2.58 -5.34
CA SER A 224 -0.74 3.97 -5.38
C SER A 224 0.26 4.27 -4.26
N ASP A 225 0.05 3.71 -3.05
CA ASP A 225 0.95 3.82 -1.89
C ASP A 225 2.33 3.24 -2.19
N ILE A 226 2.36 1.99 -2.65
CA ILE A 226 3.63 1.32 -2.98
C ILE A 226 4.31 1.97 -4.20
N PHE A 227 3.54 2.41 -5.20
CA PHE A 227 4.05 3.16 -6.35
C PHE A 227 4.81 4.41 -5.90
N GLU A 228 4.24 5.15 -4.96
CA GLU A 228 4.81 6.36 -4.39
C GLU A 228 6.13 6.05 -3.67
N SER A 229 6.15 5.08 -2.75
CA SER A 229 7.35 4.69 -2.01
C SER A 229 8.46 4.18 -2.93
N TYR A 230 8.12 3.41 -3.97
CA TYR A 230 9.05 2.91 -4.97
C TYR A 230 9.70 4.04 -5.78
N CYS A 231 8.91 4.97 -6.27
CA CYS A 231 9.43 6.13 -6.99
C CYS A 231 10.19 7.08 -6.06
N GLY A 232 9.70 7.29 -4.84
CA GLY A 232 10.33 8.13 -3.83
C GLY A 232 11.75 7.67 -3.47
N ALA A 233 11.96 6.36 -3.29
CA ALA A 233 13.28 5.79 -3.05
C ALA A 233 14.26 6.04 -4.21
N MET A 234 13.80 5.88 -5.45
CA MET A 234 14.62 6.18 -6.64
C MET A 234 14.94 7.68 -6.75
N ILE A 235 13.95 8.54 -6.57
CA ILE A 235 14.11 10.00 -6.61
C ILE A 235 15.11 10.46 -5.56
N ALA A 236 14.98 10.01 -4.33
CA ALA A 236 15.91 10.37 -3.26
C ALA A 236 17.34 9.95 -3.57
N SER A 237 17.54 8.73 -4.07
CA SER A 237 18.86 8.24 -4.47
C SER A 237 19.44 9.05 -5.63
N ILE A 238 18.63 9.42 -6.62
CA ILE A 238 19.04 10.29 -7.74
C ILE A 238 19.41 11.68 -7.22
N ALA A 239 18.59 12.27 -6.34
CA ALA A 239 18.83 13.60 -5.77
C ALA A 239 20.15 13.67 -4.99
N ILE A 240 20.42 12.67 -4.13
CA ILE A 240 21.69 12.60 -3.39
C ILE A 240 22.87 12.41 -4.35
N ALA A 241 22.76 11.53 -5.35
CA ALA A 241 23.82 11.31 -6.33
C ALA A 241 24.10 12.55 -7.19
N ALA A 242 23.07 13.37 -7.47
CA ALA A 242 23.22 14.63 -8.18
C ALA A 242 24.06 15.65 -7.40
N THR A 243 23.96 15.69 -6.06
CA THR A 243 24.83 16.55 -5.23
C THR A 243 26.31 16.10 -5.24
N LEU A 244 26.57 14.84 -5.62
CA LEU A 244 27.91 14.27 -5.75
C LEU A 244 28.48 14.39 -7.17
N ASP A 245 27.74 14.95 -8.13
CA ASP A 245 28.08 15.02 -9.56
C ASP A 245 28.40 13.65 -10.19
N ASP A 246 27.81 12.56 -9.67
CA ASP A 246 28.05 11.18 -10.11
C ASP A 246 26.89 10.63 -10.93
N SER A 247 27.02 10.74 -12.25
CA SER A 247 26.01 10.27 -13.19
C SER A 247 25.83 8.74 -13.20
N GLY A 248 26.84 7.98 -12.79
CA GLY A 248 26.73 6.52 -12.62
C GLY A 248 25.82 6.18 -11.45
N ARG A 249 26.03 6.84 -10.29
CA ARG A 249 25.18 6.69 -9.11
C ARG A 249 23.77 7.23 -9.33
N MET A 250 23.60 8.27 -10.16
CA MET A 250 22.26 8.77 -10.53
C MET A 250 21.45 7.75 -11.34
N LEU A 251 22.06 7.06 -12.29
CA LEU A 251 21.39 6.07 -13.13
C LEU A 251 21.11 4.75 -12.40
N LEU A 252 21.92 4.40 -11.41
CA LEU A 252 21.88 3.10 -10.74
C LEU A 252 20.51 2.75 -10.12
N PRO A 253 19.78 3.63 -9.44
CA PRO A 253 18.45 3.31 -8.89
C PRO A 253 17.48 2.81 -9.96
N LEU A 254 17.44 3.47 -11.12
CA LEU A 254 16.60 3.08 -12.26
C LEU A 254 17.07 1.76 -12.90
N ALA A 255 18.36 1.51 -12.93
CA ALA A 255 18.92 0.26 -13.42
C ALA A 255 18.60 -0.91 -12.48
N LEU A 256 18.71 -0.72 -11.15
CA LEU A 256 18.28 -1.69 -10.15
C LEU A 256 16.78 -1.98 -10.24
N ALA A 257 15.97 -0.96 -10.39
CA ALA A 257 14.53 -1.09 -10.58
C ALA A 257 14.19 -1.90 -11.87
N SER A 258 14.96 -1.70 -12.94
CA SER A 258 14.79 -2.44 -14.20
C SER A 258 15.06 -3.94 -14.04
N ILE A 259 16.16 -4.31 -13.36
CA ILE A 259 16.44 -5.73 -13.08
C ILE A 259 15.46 -6.31 -12.04
N GLY A 260 14.96 -5.49 -11.12
CA GLY A 260 13.91 -5.84 -10.18
C GLY A 260 12.60 -6.22 -10.88
N LEU A 261 12.21 -5.47 -11.92
CA LEU A 261 11.06 -5.81 -12.76
C LEU A 261 11.25 -7.16 -13.47
N ILE A 262 12.45 -7.41 -14.05
CA ILE A 262 12.76 -8.71 -14.66
C ILE A 262 12.67 -9.83 -13.63
N SER A 263 13.27 -9.62 -12.45
CA SER A 263 13.26 -10.59 -11.35
C SER A 263 11.84 -10.89 -10.88
N SER A 264 10.96 -9.86 -10.84
CA SER A 264 9.53 -10.01 -10.52
C SER A 264 8.79 -10.84 -11.58
N ILE A 265 9.04 -10.60 -12.87
CA ILE A 265 8.45 -11.42 -13.95
C ILE A 265 8.90 -12.88 -13.82
N LEU A 266 10.18 -13.13 -13.53
CA LEU A 266 10.67 -14.48 -13.28
C LEU A 266 10.04 -15.10 -12.03
N GLY A 267 9.86 -14.32 -10.96
CA GLY A 267 9.15 -14.73 -9.77
C GLY A 267 7.70 -15.15 -10.03
N ILE A 268 6.98 -14.40 -10.87
CA ILE A 268 5.61 -14.77 -11.31
C ILE A 268 5.63 -16.12 -12.06
N LEU A 269 6.63 -16.37 -12.89
CA LEU A 269 6.78 -17.65 -13.57
C LEU A 269 7.14 -18.78 -12.60
N ILE A 270 7.92 -18.52 -11.55
CA ILE A 270 8.23 -19.48 -10.49
C ILE A 270 6.95 -19.85 -9.72
N VAL A 271 6.11 -18.89 -9.31
CA VAL A 271 4.82 -19.16 -8.68
C VAL A 271 3.94 -20.05 -9.55
N LYS A 272 3.87 -19.73 -10.86
CA LYS A 272 3.13 -20.57 -11.81
C LYS A 272 3.66 -22.00 -11.86
N ALA A 273 4.98 -22.18 -11.90
CA ALA A 273 5.59 -23.52 -11.92
C ALA A 273 5.35 -24.27 -10.60
N ALA A 274 5.33 -23.55 -9.47
CA ALA A 274 5.09 -24.10 -8.15
C ALA A 274 3.58 -24.26 -7.79
N SER A 275 2.66 -23.91 -8.67
CA SER A 275 1.20 -23.91 -8.42
C SER A 275 0.60 -25.28 -8.08
N SER A 276 1.38 -26.36 -8.13
CA SER A 276 0.99 -27.69 -7.63
C SER A 276 1.29 -27.92 -6.14
N LEU A 277 2.03 -27.02 -5.51
CA LEU A 277 2.28 -27.00 -4.07
C LEU A 277 1.15 -26.25 -3.38
N ASP A 278 1.17 -26.24 -2.04
CA ASP A 278 0.27 -25.41 -1.25
C ASP A 278 0.44 -23.95 -1.61
N ALA A 279 -0.64 -23.17 -1.53
CA ALA A 279 -0.70 -21.81 -2.04
C ALA A 279 0.36 -20.89 -1.39
N ASP A 280 0.51 -20.97 -0.06
CA ASP A 280 1.50 -20.21 0.70
C ASP A 280 2.95 -20.55 0.28
N VAL A 281 3.25 -21.85 0.09
CA VAL A 281 4.56 -22.32 -0.35
C VAL A 281 4.86 -21.84 -1.77
N ALA A 282 3.88 -21.87 -2.66
CA ALA A 282 4.04 -21.40 -4.04
C ALA A 282 4.37 -19.90 -4.09
N LEU A 283 3.61 -19.07 -3.35
CA LEU A 283 3.80 -17.63 -3.29
C LEU A 283 5.15 -17.25 -2.65
N ARG A 284 5.51 -17.88 -1.53
CA ARG A 284 6.82 -17.67 -0.87
C ARG A 284 7.99 -18.06 -1.78
N THR A 285 7.88 -19.18 -2.48
CA THR A 285 8.93 -19.64 -3.42
C THR A 285 9.17 -18.61 -4.52
N GLY A 286 8.10 -18.02 -5.06
CA GLY A 286 8.22 -16.95 -6.07
C GLY A 286 8.87 -15.69 -5.52
N THR A 287 8.48 -15.25 -4.33
CA THR A 287 9.05 -14.05 -3.69
C THR A 287 10.54 -14.22 -3.39
N ILE A 288 10.90 -15.33 -2.71
CA ILE A 288 12.29 -15.61 -2.36
C ILE A 288 13.13 -15.82 -3.63
N GLY A 289 12.61 -16.56 -4.62
CA GLY A 289 13.28 -16.79 -5.90
C GLY A 289 13.54 -15.48 -6.64
N SER A 290 12.57 -14.57 -6.69
CA SER A 290 12.71 -13.25 -7.29
C SER A 290 13.79 -12.42 -6.57
N ALA A 291 13.77 -12.39 -5.25
CA ALA A 291 14.75 -11.66 -4.44
C ALA A 291 16.17 -12.18 -4.64
N VAL A 292 16.36 -13.50 -4.67
CA VAL A 292 17.67 -14.13 -4.91
C VAL A 292 18.18 -13.79 -6.32
N ILE A 293 17.34 -13.91 -7.35
CA ILE A 293 17.69 -13.55 -8.72
C ILE A 293 18.09 -12.08 -8.80
N PHE A 294 17.31 -11.19 -8.18
CA PHE A 294 17.61 -9.76 -8.12
C PHE A 294 18.97 -9.49 -7.47
N ILE A 295 19.24 -10.05 -6.30
CA ILE A 295 20.49 -9.83 -5.56
C ILE A 295 21.72 -10.28 -6.37
N ILE A 296 21.61 -11.43 -7.06
CA ILE A 296 22.70 -11.95 -7.92
C ILE A 296 22.96 -11.00 -9.09
N ILE A 297 21.90 -10.58 -9.81
CA ILE A 297 22.07 -9.69 -10.97
C ILE A 297 22.57 -8.31 -10.50
N ALA A 298 22.05 -7.80 -9.37
CA ALA A 298 22.46 -6.53 -8.78
C ALA A 298 23.97 -6.51 -8.46
N PHE A 299 24.55 -7.63 -8.03
CA PHE A 299 26.01 -7.73 -7.80
C PHE A 299 26.80 -7.38 -9.06
N PHE A 300 26.48 -8.04 -10.17
CA PHE A 300 27.19 -7.79 -11.45
C PHE A 300 26.92 -6.39 -11.99
N LEU A 301 25.70 -5.88 -11.82
CA LEU A 301 25.34 -4.54 -12.26
C LEU A 301 26.13 -3.46 -11.52
N THR A 302 26.16 -3.51 -10.18
CA THR A 302 26.88 -2.52 -9.36
C THR A 302 28.38 -2.53 -9.62
N GLN A 303 28.99 -3.74 -9.77
CA GLN A 303 30.40 -3.88 -10.14
C GLN A 303 30.69 -3.27 -11.52
N SER A 304 29.81 -3.49 -12.50
CA SER A 304 30.01 -2.98 -13.85
C SER A 304 29.84 -1.46 -13.96
N MET A 305 28.95 -0.87 -13.15
CA MET A 305 28.65 0.56 -13.20
C MET A 305 29.59 1.42 -12.34
N LEU A 306 30.01 0.91 -11.16
CA LEU A 306 30.71 1.69 -10.14
C LEU A 306 32.14 1.18 -9.83
N GLY A 307 32.58 0.08 -10.44
CA GLY A 307 33.94 -0.44 -10.26
C GLY A 307 34.26 -0.76 -8.77
N GLU A 308 35.26 -0.10 -8.21
CA GLU A 308 35.73 -0.37 -6.83
C GLU A 308 34.66 -0.12 -5.76
N ASP A 309 33.77 0.87 -5.97
CA ASP A 309 32.67 1.18 -5.04
C ASP A 309 31.49 0.21 -5.17
N GLY A 310 31.43 -0.57 -6.24
CA GLY A 310 30.31 -1.45 -6.58
C GLY A 310 29.97 -2.45 -5.49
N LEU A 311 30.96 -2.99 -4.78
CA LEU A 311 30.75 -3.94 -3.69
C LEU A 311 30.04 -3.30 -2.49
N ASN A 312 30.46 -2.11 -2.07
CA ASN A 312 29.85 -1.42 -0.92
C ASN A 312 28.39 -1.03 -1.24
N VAL A 313 28.15 -0.56 -2.46
CA VAL A 313 26.79 -0.23 -2.92
C VAL A 313 25.92 -1.48 -3.01
N TRP A 314 26.45 -2.59 -3.52
CA TRP A 314 25.72 -3.87 -3.53
C TRP A 314 25.40 -4.37 -2.12
N LEU A 315 26.33 -4.24 -1.16
CA LEU A 315 26.06 -4.58 0.23
C LEU A 315 24.96 -3.73 0.84
N ALA A 316 24.84 -2.45 0.47
CA ALA A 316 23.75 -1.60 0.88
C ALA A 316 22.40 -2.10 0.27
N VAL A 317 22.36 -2.46 -1.02
CA VAL A 317 21.22 -3.09 -1.68
C VAL A 317 20.80 -4.38 -0.96
N LEU A 318 21.76 -5.25 -0.68
CA LEU A 318 21.53 -6.51 0.03
C LEU A 318 20.96 -6.29 1.43
N THR A 319 21.52 -5.31 2.16
CA THR A 319 21.05 -4.95 3.51
C THR A 319 19.58 -4.51 3.48
N GLY A 320 19.18 -3.70 2.49
CA GLY A 320 17.79 -3.31 2.30
C GLY A 320 16.88 -4.50 1.96
N ALA A 321 17.27 -5.32 0.98
CA ALA A 321 16.49 -6.48 0.56
C ALA A 321 16.30 -7.51 1.69
N VAL A 322 17.36 -7.85 2.42
CA VAL A 322 17.29 -8.77 3.56
C VAL A 322 16.50 -8.17 4.71
N GLY A 323 16.70 -6.88 5.00
CA GLY A 323 15.98 -6.19 6.06
C GLY A 323 14.47 -6.15 5.80
N GLY A 324 14.04 -5.95 4.55
CA GLY A 324 12.62 -6.02 4.18
C GLY A 324 11.99 -7.39 4.44
N VAL A 325 12.69 -8.46 4.07
CA VAL A 325 12.25 -9.83 4.36
C VAL A 325 12.15 -10.06 5.87
N LEU A 326 13.14 -9.60 6.66
CA LEU A 326 13.12 -9.75 8.12
C LEU A 326 11.93 -9.01 8.75
N ILE A 327 11.65 -7.77 8.33
CA ILE A 327 10.49 -7.00 8.83
C ILE A 327 9.19 -7.74 8.48
N GLY A 328 9.06 -8.27 7.28
CA GLY A 328 7.89 -9.05 6.85
C GLY A 328 7.68 -10.29 7.74
N LEU A 329 8.73 -11.08 7.99
CA LEU A 329 8.67 -12.27 8.84
C LEU A 329 8.33 -11.95 10.30
N ILE A 330 8.82 -10.83 10.82
CA ILE A 330 8.49 -10.36 12.18
C ILE A 330 7.01 -9.96 12.24
N THR A 331 6.52 -9.25 11.25
CA THR A 331 5.10 -8.90 11.14
C THR A 331 4.23 -10.16 11.09
N GLU A 332 4.59 -11.13 10.25
CA GLU A 332 3.90 -12.43 10.18
C GLU A 332 3.83 -13.12 11.54
N TYR A 333 4.91 -13.11 12.31
CA TYR A 333 4.91 -13.71 13.65
C TYR A 333 3.88 -13.05 14.57
N TYR A 334 3.80 -11.71 14.59
CA TYR A 334 2.88 -10.99 15.46
C TYR A 334 1.43 -11.07 15.00
N THR A 335 1.20 -11.26 13.71
CA THR A 335 -0.16 -11.30 13.13
C THR A 335 -0.66 -12.70 12.79
N GLY A 336 0.17 -13.75 12.89
CA GLY A 336 -0.22 -15.10 12.47
C GLY A 336 0.18 -16.24 13.41
N SER A 337 0.90 -15.95 14.51
CA SER A 337 1.42 -16.98 15.40
C SER A 337 0.86 -16.86 16.83
N LYS A 338 1.65 -17.26 17.83
CA LYS A 338 1.24 -17.26 19.23
C LYS A 338 0.58 -15.97 19.75
N PRO A 339 1.00 -14.75 19.37
CA PRO A 339 0.30 -13.53 19.80
C PRO A 339 -1.17 -13.49 19.43
N VAL A 340 -1.54 -14.07 18.28
CA VAL A 340 -2.93 -14.21 17.83
C VAL A 340 -3.73 -15.15 18.73
N GLU A 341 -3.13 -16.30 19.10
CA GLU A 341 -3.76 -17.25 20.03
C GLU A 341 -3.98 -16.61 21.42
N ASP A 342 -3.01 -15.81 21.89
CA ASP A 342 -3.10 -15.10 23.17
C ASP A 342 -4.24 -14.06 23.16
N ILE A 343 -4.42 -13.33 22.05
CA ILE A 343 -5.56 -12.41 21.85
C ILE A 343 -6.88 -13.19 21.82
N ALA A 344 -6.98 -14.27 21.04
CA ALA A 344 -8.18 -15.10 20.95
C ALA A 344 -8.58 -15.64 22.32
N LYS A 345 -7.61 -16.17 23.09
CA LYS A 345 -7.83 -16.70 24.44
C LYS A 345 -8.30 -15.62 25.42
N SER A 346 -7.83 -14.37 25.28
CA SER A 346 -8.29 -13.27 26.12
C SER A 346 -9.78 -12.98 25.94
N GLY A 347 -10.37 -13.41 24.81
CA GLY A 347 -11.81 -13.32 24.54
C GLY A 347 -12.69 -14.13 25.48
N GLU A 348 -12.15 -15.16 26.14
CA GLU A 348 -12.87 -15.92 27.17
C GLU A 348 -13.29 -15.04 28.36
N THR A 349 -12.62 -13.91 28.55
CA THR A 349 -12.95 -12.97 29.64
C THR A 349 -13.67 -11.70 29.15
N GLY A 350 -13.87 -11.56 27.83
CA GLY A 350 -14.68 -10.53 27.21
C GLY A 350 -13.90 -9.58 26.27
N SER A 351 -14.63 -8.66 25.65
CA SER A 351 -14.07 -7.76 24.63
C SER A 351 -13.03 -6.78 25.17
N ALA A 352 -13.14 -6.34 26.43
CA ALA A 352 -12.16 -5.41 27.02
C ALA A 352 -10.75 -6.02 27.09
N THR A 353 -10.65 -7.31 27.43
CA THR A 353 -9.36 -8.02 27.47
C THR A 353 -8.82 -8.30 26.08
N VAL A 354 -9.66 -8.56 25.08
CA VAL A 354 -9.26 -8.64 23.67
C VAL A 354 -8.61 -7.33 23.22
N MET A 355 -9.25 -6.20 23.56
CA MET A 355 -8.73 -4.87 23.22
C MET A 355 -7.37 -4.59 23.86
N ILE A 356 -7.25 -4.85 25.18
CA ILE A 356 -5.99 -4.63 25.91
C ILE A 356 -4.87 -5.51 25.35
N THR A 357 -5.15 -6.81 25.12
CA THR A 357 -4.14 -7.74 24.63
C THR A 357 -3.68 -7.39 23.22
N GLY A 358 -4.60 -7.05 22.31
CA GLY A 358 -4.24 -6.66 20.94
C GLY A 358 -3.46 -5.35 20.88
N LEU A 359 -3.81 -4.34 21.68
CA LEU A 359 -3.00 -3.13 21.81
C LEU A 359 -1.60 -3.43 22.34
N ALA A 360 -1.47 -4.30 23.33
CA ALA A 360 -0.17 -4.70 23.88
C ALA A 360 0.67 -5.43 22.83
N VAL A 361 0.08 -6.34 22.07
CA VAL A 361 0.74 -7.04 20.95
C VAL A 361 1.17 -6.03 19.88
N GLY A 362 0.30 -5.11 19.49
CA GLY A 362 0.64 -4.04 18.55
C GLY A 362 1.83 -3.20 19.01
N MET A 363 1.85 -2.75 20.25
CA MET A 363 2.97 -1.99 20.82
C MET A 363 4.26 -2.80 20.85
N GLN A 364 4.20 -4.07 21.24
CA GLN A 364 5.37 -4.95 21.26
C GLN A 364 5.94 -5.21 19.87
N SER A 365 5.07 -5.36 18.87
CA SER A 365 5.45 -5.66 17.50
C SER A 365 6.30 -4.58 16.82
N VAL A 366 6.29 -3.36 17.33
CA VAL A 366 7.05 -2.22 16.81
C VAL A 366 8.56 -2.35 17.05
N VAL A 367 8.94 -2.99 18.16
CA VAL A 367 10.32 -2.92 18.68
C VAL A 367 11.34 -3.52 17.70
N ILE A 368 11.13 -4.76 17.28
CA ILE A 368 12.12 -5.45 16.44
C ILE A 368 12.20 -4.84 15.03
N PRO A 369 11.09 -4.52 14.33
CA PRO A 369 11.15 -3.83 13.04
C PRO A 369 11.91 -2.49 13.11
N ILE A 370 11.71 -1.68 14.14
CA ILE A 370 12.48 -0.43 14.32
C ILE A 370 13.98 -0.73 14.51
N LEU A 371 14.36 -1.76 15.28
CA LEU A 371 15.77 -2.13 15.42
C LEU A 371 16.37 -2.65 14.12
N VAL A 372 15.60 -3.38 13.30
CA VAL A 372 16.02 -3.78 11.95
C VAL A 372 16.23 -2.56 11.07
N LEU A 373 15.28 -1.61 11.04
CA LEU A 373 15.43 -0.35 10.30
C LEU A 373 16.66 0.43 10.74
N ALA A 374 16.88 0.57 12.05
CA ALA A 374 18.07 1.23 12.58
C ALA A 374 19.38 0.53 12.13
N SER A 375 19.35 -0.81 12.07
CA SER A 375 20.50 -1.58 11.58
C SER A 375 20.75 -1.37 10.09
N ILE A 376 19.69 -1.32 9.27
CA ILE A 376 19.78 -1.02 7.84
C ILE A 376 20.42 0.37 7.65
N ILE A 377 19.90 1.36 8.36
CA ILE A 377 20.40 2.75 8.29
C ILE A 377 21.88 2.80 8.67
N TRP A 378 22.24 2.18 9.78
CA TRP A 378 23.62 2.16 10.27
C TRP A 378 24.58 1.50 9.26
N ILE A 379 24.25 0.29 8.80
CA ILE A 379 25.10 -0.47 7.88
C ILE A 379 25.22 0.26 6.52
N SER A 380 24.11 0.69 5.94
CA SER A 380 24.10 1.34 4.62
C SER A 380 24.84 2.68 4.65
N THR A 381 24.67 3.47 5.73
CA THR A 381 25.41 4.73 5.90
C THR A 381 26.92 4.50 6.09
N TYR A 382 27.30 3.47 6.85
CA TYR A 382 28.70 3.10 7.02
C TYR A 382 29.36 2.70 5.69
N LEU A 383 28.63 2.01 4.81
CA LEU A 383 29.15 1.51 3.53
C LEU A 383 29.32 2.62 2.48
N THR A 384 28.34 3.50 2.34
CA THR A 384 28.29 4.45 1.21
C THR A 384 27.69 5.82 1.57
N GLY A 385 27.70 6.20 2.83
CA GLY A 385 27.12 7.47 3.30
C GLY A 385 25.59 7.51 3.15
N LEU A 386 25.04 8.72 3.07
CA LEU A 386 23.59 8.92 2.95
C LEU A 386 23.00 8.30 1.66
N TYR A 387 23.79 8.24 0.59
CA TYR A 387 23.41 7.53 -0.64
C TYR A 387 23.05 6.06 -0.38
N GLY A 388 23.76 5.41 0.55
CA GLY A 388 23.50 4.03 0.94
C GLY A 388 22.09 3.79 1.49
N VAL A 389 21.54 4.74 2.20
CA VAL A 389 20.16 4.62 2.73
C VAL A 389 19.14 4.60 1.60
N GLY A 390 19.30 5.49 0.60
CA GLY A 390 18.45 5.52 -0.59
C GLY A 390 18.56 4.22 -1.39
N ILE A 391 19.78 3.74 -1.61
CA ILE A 391 20.02 2.48 -2.35
C ILE A 391 19.51 1.26 -1.57
N ALA A 392 19.57 1.24 -0.25
CA ALA A 392 18.96 0.19 0.55
C ALA A 392 17.42 0.19 0.40
N ALA A 393 16.79 1.38 0.38
CA ALA A 393 15.35 1.51 0.10
C ALA A 393 15.00 1.00 -1.32
N VAL A 394 15.80 1.35 -2.33
CA VAL A 394 15.65 0.81 -3.70
C VAL A 394 15.82 -0.71 -3.72
N GLY A 395 16.82 -1.24 -2.99
CA GLY A 395 17.05 -2.68 -2.87
C GLY A 395 15.88 -3.42 -2.23
N MET A 396 15.28 -2.84 -1.19
CA MET A 396 14.08 -3.37 -0.54
C MET A 396 12.90 -3.39 -1.51
N LEU A 397 12.67 -2.33 -2.28
CA LEU A 397 11.53 -2.18 -3.19
C LEU A 397 11.76 -2.75 -4.59
N ALA A 398 12.95 -3.25 -4.92
CA ALA A 398 13.30 -3.66 -6.28
C ALA A 398 12.36 -4.72 -6.86
N THR A 399 11.94 -5.70 -6.04
CA THR A 399 11.03 -6.76 -6.46
C THR A 399 9.55 -6.44 -6.20
N VAL A 400 9.22 -5.15 -6.19
CA VAL A 400 7.85 -4.65 -5.93
C VAL A 400 6.81 -5.29 -6.86
N GLY A 401 7.17 -5.65 -8.08
CA GLY A 401 6.27 -6.29 -9.05
C GLY A 401 5.67 -7.59 -8.55
N ILE A 402 6.45 -8.45 -7.90
CA ILE A 402 5.92 -9.70 -7.32
C ILE A 402 5.35 -9.48 -5.93
N THR A 403 5.93 -8.60 -5.11
CA THR A 403 5.40 -8.32 -3.78
C THR A 403 3.97 -7.77 -3.88
N MET A 404 3.75 -6.80 -4.76
CA MET A 404 2.41 -6.27 -5.03
C MET A 404 1.47 -7.28 -5.69
N ALA A 405 2.01 -8.21 -6.49
CA ALA A 405 1.21 -9.28 -7.07
C ALA A 405 0.59 -10.17 -5.98
N ILE A 406 1.36 -10.43 -4.92
CA ILE A 406 0.93 -11.23 -3.77
C ILE A 406 -0.02 -10.44 -2.88
N ASP A 407 0.25 -9.16 -2.65
CA ASP A 407 -0.62 -8.31 -1.85
C ASP A 407 -2.01 -8.15 -2.51
N ALA A 408 -2.05 -7.85 -3.82
CA ALA A 408 -3.30 -7.71 -4.57
C ALA A 408 -4.01 -9.05 -4.85
N TYR A 409 -3.36 -10.19 -4.66
CA TYR A 409 -3.98 -11.50 -4.69
C TYR A 409 -5.01 -11.67 -3.57
N GLY A 410 -4.74 -11.16 -2.35
CA GLY A 410 -5.63 -11.25 -1.19
C GLY A 410 -7.04 -10.72 -1.49
N PRO A 411 -7.20 -9.44 -1.85
CA PRO A 411 -8.51 -8.87 -2.20
C PRO A 411 -9.23 -9.57 -3.36
N VAL A 412 -8.50 -10.14 -4.32
CA VAL A 412 -9.12 -10.95 -5.40
C VAL A 412 -9.67 -12.26 -4.87
N ALA A 413 -8.97 -12.92 -3.94
CA ALA A 413 -9.42 -14.16 -3.32
C ALA A 413 -10.63 -13.93 -2.40
N ASP A 414 -10.61 -12.88 -1.61
CA ASP A 414 -11.70 -12.45 -0.72
C ASP A 414 -12.97 -12.15 -1.51
N ASN A 415 -12.89 -11.26 -2.49
CA ASN A 415 -13.99 -10.96 -3.41
C ASN A 415 -14.52 -12.21 -4.15
N ALA A 416 -13.67 -13.17 -4.48
CA ALA A 416 -14.12 -14.43 -5.06
C ALA A 416 -14.96 -15.25 -4.07
N GLY A 417 -14.63 -15.20 -2.77
CA GLY A 417 -15.42 -15.76 -1.68
C GLY A 417 -16.78 -15.10 -1.56
N GLY A 418 -16.83 -13.77 -1.52
CA GLY A 418 -18.08 -13.00 -1.47
C GLY A 418 -18.97 -13.27 -2.68
N ILE A 419 -18.40 -13.32 -3.89
CA ILE A 419 -19.15 -13.68 -5.11
C ILE A 419 -19.70 -15.12 -5.01
N ALA A 420 -18.90 -16.08 -4.51
CA ALA A 420 -19.32 -17.48 -4.39
C ALA A 420 -20.49 -17.62 -3.40
N GLU A 421 -20.47 -16.91 -2.28
CA GLU A 421 -21.55 -16.89 -1.30
C GLU A 421 -22.82 -16.23 -1.89
N MET A 422 -22.72 -15.00 -2.38
CA MET A 422 -23.85 -14.28 -2.96
C MET A 422 -24.49 -15.03 -4.15
N ALA A 423 -23.68 -15.73 -4.94
CA ALA A 423 -24.18 -16.52 -6.07
C ALA A 423 -24.77 -17.87 -5.65
N GLY A 424 -24.52 -18.34 -4.41
CA GLY A 424 -24.94 -19.65 -3.92
C GLY A 424 -24.20 -20.80 -4.62
N MET A 425 -22.86 -20.69 -4.77
CA MET A 425 -22.05 -21.67 -5.52
C MET A 425 -21.75 -22.95 -4.70
N GLY A 426 -22.20 -23.02 -3.45
CA GLY A 426 -22.12 -24.18 -2.59
C GLY A 426 -20.89 -24.23 -1.67
N GLU A 427 -20.99 -25.02 -0.59
CA GLU A 427 -20.00 -25.09 0.48
C GLU A 427 -18.59 -25.52 0.01
N GLU A 428 -18.51 -26.41 -0.98
CA GLU A 428 -17.20 -26.87 -1.50
C GLU A 428 -16.43 -25.74 -2.18
N THR A 429 -17.14 -24.89 -2.95
CA THR A 429 -16.54 -23.71 -3.58
C THR A 429 -16.10 -22.72 -2.51
N ARG A 430 -16.96 -22.47 -1.51
CA ARG A 430 -16.65 -21.57 -0.40
C ARG A 430 -15.41 -22.02 0.38
N LYS A 431 -15.29 -23.32 0.69
CA LYS A 431 -14.07 -23.85 1.34
C LYS A 431 -12.78 -23.56 0.55
N ILE A 432 -12.85 -23.65 -0.78
CA ILE A 432 -11.68 -23.33 -1.61
C ILE A 432 -11.37 -21.84 -1.55
N THR A 433 -12.37 -20.97 -1.73
CA THR A 433 -12.16 -19.51 -1.70
C THR A 433 -11.70 -19.03 -0.33
N ASP A 434 -12.27 -19.55 0.76
CA ASP A 434 -11.85 -19.24 2.13
C ASP A 434 -10.40 -19.66 2.40
N SER A 435 -9.98 -20.81 1.87
CA SER A 435 -8.58 -21.24 1.98
C SER A 435 -7.62 -20.31 1.21
N LEU A 436 -8.06 -19.79 0.05
CA LEU A 436 -7.27 -18.82 -0.72
C LEU A 436 -7.22 -17.47 -0.03
N ASP A 437 -8.33 -17.01 0.57
CA ASP A 437 -8.40 -15.79 1.35
C ASP A 437 -7.50 -15.85 2.59
N GLU A 438 -7.49 -16.98 3.30
CA GLU A 438 -6.59 -17.18 4.46
C GLU A 438 -5.12 -16.99 4.08
N VAL A 439 -4.69 -17.54 2.94
CA VAL A 439 -3.34 -17.32 2.41
C VAL A 439 -3.14 -15.85 2.03
N GLY A 440 -4.16 -15.22 1.44
CA GLY A 440 -4.16 -13.79 1.11
C GLY A 440 -3.94 -12.92 2.34
N ASN A 441 -4.66 -13.17 3.43
CA ASN A 441 -4.53 -12.41 4.68
C ASN A 441 -3.13 -12.57 5.32
N SER A 442 -2.57 -13.78 5.30
CA SER A 442 -1.23 -14.04 5.82
C SER A 442 -0.16 -13.34 5.00
N THR A 443 -0.27 -13.38 3.67
CA THR A 443 0.69 -12.70 2.78
C THR A 443 0.54 -11.19 2.79
N ALA A 444 -0.68 -10.66 2.90
CA ALA A 444 -0.94 -9.23 3.02
C ALA A 444 -0.34 -8.65 4.32
N ALA A 445 -0.35 -9.39 5.42
CA ALA A 445 0.31 -8.95 6.66
C ALA A 445 1.83 -8.79 6.47
N ILE A 446 2.48 -9.74 5.77
CA ILE A 446 3.90 -9.66 5.41
C ILE A 446 4.14 -8.43 4.51
N GLY A 447 3.30 -8.23 3.50
CA GLY A 447 3.37 -7.12 2.56
C GLY A 447 3.21 -5.76 3.24
N LYS A 448 2.27 -5.61 4.18
CA LYS A 448 2.08 -4.39 4.96
C LYS A 448 3.31 -4.05 5.81
N GLY A 449 3.90 -5.04 6.52
CA GLY A 449 5.14 -4.82 7.28
C GLY A 449 6.31 -4.40 6.41
N PHE A 450 6.47 -5.06 5.27
CA PHE A 450 7.45 -4.72 4.25
C PHE A 450 7.23 -3.30 3.70
N ALA A 451 6.00 -2.94 3.35
CA ALA A 451 5.65 -1.62 2.82
C ALA A 451 5.97 -0.50 3.82
N ILE A 452 5.66 -0.69 5.12
CA ILE A 452 5.97 0.27 6.18
C ILE A 452 7.49 0.46 6.30
N GLY A 453 8.25 -0.64 6.31
CA GLY A 453 9.71 -0.58 6.36
C GLY A 453 10.33 0.12 5.16
N ALA A 454 9.83 -0.17 3.97
CA ALA A 454 10.26 0.45 2.72
C ALA A 454 9.94 1.94 2.67
N ALA A 455 8.73 2.34 3.06
CA ALA A 455 8.32 3.74 3.15
C ALA A 455 9.16 4.52 4.17
N ALA A 456 9.50 3.91 5.31
CA ALA A 456 10.38 4.51 6.31
C ALA A 456 11.78 4.81 5.75
N LEU A 457 12.37 3.87 5.02
CA LEU A 457 13.69 4.07 4.40
C LEU A 457 13.61 5.08 3.24
N ALA A 458 12.55 5.04 2.42
CA ALA A 458 12.34 6.01 1.35
C ALA A 458 12.20 7.43 1.90
N ALA A 459 11.37 7.62 2.94
CA ALA A 459 11.20 8.91 3.60
C ALA A 459 12.51 9.42 4.19
N LEU A 460 13.28 8.55 4.87
CA LEU A 460 14.59 8.93 5.40
C LEU A 460 15.57 9.33 4.29
N ALA A 461 15.56 8.62 3.18
CA ALA A 461 16.38 8.96 2.02
C ALA A 461 15.99 10.33 1.43
N ILE A 462 14.67 10.62 1.35
CA ILE A 462 14.16 11.92 0.90
C ILE A 462 14.56 13.03 1.90
N ILE A 463 14.51 12.76 3.21
CA ILE A 463 14.98 13.70 4.26
C ILE A 463 16.48 13.95 4.11
N ALA A 464 17.28 12.91 3.86
CA ALA A 464 18.70 13.05 3.59
C ALA A 464 18.97 13.92 2.33
N ALA A 465 18.21 13.69 1.26
CA ALA A 465 18.25 14.53 0.05
C ALA A 465 17.88 15.99 0.35
N PHE A 466 16.88 16.24 1.20
CA PHE A 466 16.51 17.59 1.65
C PHE A 466 17.68 18.28 2.37
N VAL A 467 18.32 17.59 3.31
CA VAL A 467 19.49 18.11 4.05
C VAL A 467 20.62 18.48 3.11
N GLU A 468 20.97 17.57 2.19
CA GLU A 468 22.05 17.80 1.19
C GLU A 468 21.69 18.94 0.22
N THR A 469 20.43 19.03 -0.21
CA THR A 469 19.98 20.11 -1.09
C THR A 469 20.07 21.49 -0.43
N ILE A 470 19.66 21.61 0.84
CA ILE A 470 19.82 22.85 1.62
C ILE A 470 21.30 23.20 1.82
N ALA A 471 22.13 22.21 2.18
CA ALA A 471 23.58 22.40 2.34
C ALA A 471 24.22 22.93 1.06
N HIS A 472 23.89 22.31 -0.07
CA HIS A 472 24.38 22.75 -1.39
C HIS A 472 23.91 24.16 -1.74
N SER A 473 22.63 24.49 -1.50
CA SER A 473 22.05 25.82 -1.81
C SER A 473 22.67 26.93 -0.95
N ARG A 474 23.02 26.63 0.30
CA ARG A 474 23.66 27.59 1.23
C ARG A 474 25.19 27.67 1.04
N GLY A 475 25.79 26.82 0.23
CA GLY A 475 27.24 26.73 0.02
C GLY A 475 28.04 26.36 1.25
N GLY A 476 27.46 25.56 2.17
CA GLY A 476 28.07 25.12 3.42
C GLY A 476 27.31 23.96 4.06
N GLU A 477 27.84 23.49 5.19
CA GLU A 477 27.16 22.42 5.94
C GLU A 477 25.79 22.87 6.49
N PHE A 478 24.79 22.01 6.35
CA PHE A 478 23.49 22.15 7.00
C PHE A 478 23.31 21.00 7.99
N VAL A 479 23.37 21.30 9.27
CA VAL A 479 23.34 20.32 10.37
C VAL A 479 22.11 20.57 11.25
N LEU A 480 21.35 19.51 11.48
CA LEU A 480 20.20 19.52 12.38
C LEU A 480 20.64 19.12 13.79
N LEU A 481 20.90 20.09 14.63
CA LEU A 481 21.32 19.85 16.02
C LEU A 481 20.07 19.65 16.90
N LEU A 482 20.01 18.55 17.64
CA LEU A 482 18.93 18.28 18.60
C LEU A 482 18.86 19.31 19.74
N SER A 483 19.95 20.01 20.02
CA SER A 483 19.98 21.08 21.01
C SER A 483 19.46 22.42 20.49
N ASP A 484 19.24 22.56 19.19
CA ASP A 484 18.65 23.77 18.62
C ASP A 484 17.14 23.81 18.91
N PRO A 485 16.64 24.88 19.59
CA PRO A 485 15.20 25.01 19.86
C PRO A 485 14.34 24.98 18.59
N LYS A 486 14.82 25.48 17.45
CA LYS A 486 14.08 25.43 16.19
C LYS A 486 13.86 23.99 15.72
N VAL A 487 14.91 23.16 15.79
CA VAL A 487 14.82 21.75 15.44
C VAL A 487 13.87 21.03 16.39
N LEU A 488 13.96 21.28 17.71
CA LEU A 488 13.07 20.66 18.69
C LEU A 488 11.61 21.06 18.48
N VAL A 489 11.33 22.35 18.22
CA VAL A 489 9.96 22.81 17.90
C VAL A 489 9.43 22.10 16.67
N GLY A 490 10.25 21.99 15.62
CA GLY A 490 9.92 21.21 14.43
C GLY A 490 9.59 19.75 14.76
N MET A 491 10.42 19.08 15.56
CA MET A 491 10.20 17.69 15.96
C MET A 491 8.88 17.48 16.71
N PHE A 492 8.52 18.39 17.65
CA PHE A 492 7.24 18.31 18.35
C PHE A 492 6.04 18.51 17.41
N ILE A 493 6.14 19.44 16.45
CA ILE A 493 5.12 19.59 15.41
C ILE A 493 5.04 18.31 14.59
N GLY A 494 6.18 17.79 14.12
CA GLY A 494 6.26 16.60 13.28
C GLY A 494 5.63 15.37 13.92
N ILE A 495 5.92 15.10 15.18
CA ILE A 495 5.37 13.93 15.88
C ILE A 495 3.87 14.11 16.19
N SER A 496 3.35 15.33 16.28
CA SER A 496 1.92 15.57 16.54
C SER A 496 1.04 15.30 15.31
N ILE A 497 1.56 15.48 14.09
CA ILE A 497 0.81 15.33 12.86
C ILE A 497 0.27 13.91 12.67
N PRO A 498 1.04 12.82 12.81
CA PRO A 498 0.53 11.44 12.70
C PRO A 498 -0.62 11.17 13.67
N PHE A 499 -0.55 11.64 14.91
CA PHE A 499 -1.64 11.49 15.87
C PHE A 499 -2.91 12.21 15.43
N LEU A 500 -2.77 13.43 14.92
CA LEU A 500 -3.88 14.21 14.40
C LEU A 500 -4.54 13.52 13.20
N ILE A 501 -3.75 13.13 12.22
CA ILE A 501 -4.25 12.45 10.99
C ILE A 501 -4.90 11.11 11.35
N SER A 502 -4.27 10.33 12.23
CA SER A 502 -4.84 9.06 12.70
C SER A 502 -6.19 9.26 13.39
N SER A 503 -6.30 10.26 14.26
CA SER A 503 -7.56 10.61 14.91
C SER A 503 -8.65 11.00 13.90
N ILE A 504 -8.31 11.81 12.90
CA ILE A 504 -9.26 12.25 11.87
C ILE A 504 -9.70 11.06 11.02
N THR A 505 -8.78 10.20 10.58
CA THR A 505 -9.11 9.05 9.72
C THR A 505 -9.92 7.99 10.46
N MET A 506 -9.61 7.69 11.71
CA MET A 506 -10.40 6.78 12.54
C MET A 506 -11.82 7.27 12.77
N THR A 507 -11.98 8.56 13.14
CA THR A 507 -13.30 9.17 13.32
C THR A 507 -14.06 9.16 11.99
N ALA A 508 -13.38 9.41 10.86
CA ALA A 508 -13.99 9.39 9.54
C ALA A 508 -14.57 8.02 9.16
N VAL A 509 -13.84 6.93 9.50
CA VAL A 509 -14.35 5.56 9.30
C VAL A 509 -15.58 5.31 10.19
N GLY A 510 -15.51 5.65 11.47
CA GLY A 510 -16.64 5.47 12.41
C GLY A 510 -17.90 6.20 11.97
N ASP A 511 -17.77 7.46 11.57
CA ASP A 511 -18.91 8.27 11.09
C ASP A 511 -19.50 7.71 9.79
N ALA A 512 -18.64 7.27 8.86
CA ALA A 512 -19.09 6.69 7.59
C ALA A 512 -19.76 5.33 7.82
N ALA A 513 -19.21 4.49 8.72
CA ALA A 513 -19.82 3.23 9.13
C ALA A 513 -21.20 3.47 9.77
N PHE A 514 -21.35 4.51 10.57
CA PHE A 514 -22.66 4.86 11.17
C PHE A 514 -23.72 5.21 10.11
N GLU A 515 -23.33 5.94 9.06
CA GLU A 515 -24.23 6.23 7.93
C GLU A 515 -24.64 4.93 7.20
N MET A 516 -23.69 3.99 7.00
CA MET A 516 -23.94 2.68 6.40
C MET A 516 -24.88 1.82 7.26
N ILE A 517 -24.60 1.71 8.55
CA ILE A 517 -25.43 0.97 9.52
C ILE A 517 -26.88 1.45 9.47
N ASN A 518 -27.09 2.75 9.49
CA ASN A 518 -28.44 3.32 9.44
C ASN A 518 -29.15 2.97 8.13
N GLU A 519 -28.47 2.99 7.01
CA GLU A 519 -29.06 2.63 5.72
C GLU A 519 -29.38 1.13 5.64
N ILE A 520 -28.50 0.27 6.08
CA ILE A 520 -28.75 -1.19 6.10
C ILE A 520 -29.94 -1.52 7.00
N ARG A 521 -30.01 -0.94 8.22
CA ARG A 521 -31.14 -1.08 9.14
C ARG A 521 -32.44 -0.56 8.52
N ARG A 522 -32.39 0.58 7.81
CA ARG A 522 -33.55 1.14 7.10
C ARG A 522 -34.06 0.15 6.06
N GLN A 523 -33.18 -0.42 5.25
CA GLN A 523 -33.58 -1.36 4.21
C GLN A 523 -34.17 -2.64 4.79
N PHE A 524 -33.57 -3.23 5.84
CA PHE A 524 -34.16 -4.39 6.50
C PHE A 524 -35.53 -4.13 7.09
N LYS A 525 -35.82 -2.92 7.53
CA LYS A 525 -37.12 -2.51 8.08
C LYS A 525 -38.14 -2.16 7.03
N GLU A 526 -37.75 -1.46 5.96
CA GLU A 526 -38.64 -0.83 5.00
C GLU A 526 -38.87 -1.65 3.73
N ILE A 527 -37.98 -2.59 3.38
CA ILE A 527 -38.15 -3.48 2.23
C ILE A 527 -38.78 -4.79 2.70
N PRO A 528 -40.08 -5.00 2.41
CA PRO A 528 -40.77 -6.22 2.86
C PRO A 528 -40.19 -7.47 2.19
N GLY A 529 -39.88 -8.47 3.00
CA GLY A 529 -39.35 -9.75 2.51
C GLY A 529 -37.84 -9.75 2.24
N LEU A 530 -37.10 -8.69 2.60
CA LEU A 530 -35.66 -8.64 2.36
C LEU A 530 -34.91 -9.66 3.26
N LEU A 531 -35.21 -9.72 4.57
CA LEU A 531 -34.62 -10.69 5.48
C LEU A 531 -35.01 -12.13 5.18
N GLU A 532 -36.20 -12.34 4.63
CA GLU A 532 -36.69 -13.65 4.20
C GLU A 532 -36.14 -14.08 2.83
N GLY A 533 -35.37 -13.22 2.15
CA GLY A 533 -34.80 -13.50 0.83
C GLY A 533 -35.78 -13.40 -0.34
N ASN A 534 -36.95 -12.76 -0.14
CA ASN A 534 -37.98 -12.59 -1.15
C ASN A 534 -37.91 -11.25 -1.90
N ALA A 535 -36.99 -10.36 -1.50
CA ALA A 535 -36.76 -9.06 -2.15
C ALA A 535 -35.26 -8.83 -2.35
N GLU A 536 -34.88 -8.01 -3.34
CA GLU A 536 -33.49 -7.61 -3.59
C GLU A 536 -33.17 -6.33 -2.78
N PRO A 537 -31.95 -6.20 -2.17
CA PRO A 537 -31.51 -5.00 -1.50
C PRO A 537 -31.12 -3.88 -2.50
N ASP A 538 -31.22 -2.62 -2.07
CA ASP A 538 -30.64 -1.47 -2.80
C ASP A 538 -29.15 -1.31 -2.47
N THR A 539 -28.32 -2.14 -3.08
CA THR A 539 -26.87 -2.13 -2.88
C THR A 539 -26.22 -0.86 -3.44
N ALA A 540 -26.80 -0.27 -4.48
CA ALA A 540 -26.28 0.96 -5.10
C ALA A 540 -26.32 2.14 -4.12
N LYS A 541 -27.32 2.19 -3.26
CA LYS A 541 -27.44 3.23 -2.22
C LYS A 541 -26.31 3.13 -1.18
N CYS A 542 -25.95 1.91 -0.78
CA CYS A 542 -24.83 1.68 0.13
C CYS A 542 -23.49 2.11 -0.49
N VAL A 543 -23.24 1.75 -1.74
CA VAL A 543 -22.04 2.19 -2.48
C VAL A 543 -21.98 3.73 -2.58
N ASP A 544 -23.12 4.40 -2.84
CA ASP A 544 -23.17 5.87 -2.92
C ASP A 544 -22.87 6.54 -1.58
N ILE A 545 -23.38 6.00 -0.48
CA ILE A 545 -23.13 6.48 0.89
C ILE A 545 -21.64 6.35 1.22
N ALA A 546 -21.05 5.16 1.08
CA ALA A 546 -19.65 4.92 1.35
C ALA A 546 -18.74 5.83 0.50
N THR A 547 -19.04 5.96 -0.82
CA THR A 547 -18.32 6.86 -1.73
C THR A 547 -18.36 8.31 -1.26
N SER A 548 -19.56 8.82 -0.97
CA SER A 548 -19.74 10.22 -0.59
C SER A 548 -19.09 10.54 0.75
N ALA A 549 -19.16 9.61 1.70
CA ALA A 549 -18.53 9.74 3.01
C ALA A 549 -16.99 9.76 2.89
N ALA A 550 -16.42 8.83 2.15
CA ALA A 550 -14.97 8.73 1.93
C ALA A 550 -14.41 10.00 1.26
N LEU A 551 -15.02 10.45 0.15
CA LEU A 551 -14.56 11.60 -0.61
C LEU A 551 -14.57 12.91 0.18
N LYS A 552 -15.55 13.12 1.05
CA LYS A 552 -15.62 14.32 1.90
C LYS A 552 -14.55 14.30 3.00
N ARG A 553 -14.30 13.13 3.57
CA ARG A 553 -13.47 13.00 4.77
C ARG A 553 -11.97 12.86 4.45
N MET A 554 -11.60 12.46 3.22
CA MET A 554 -10.20 12.38 2.81
C MET A 554 -9.54 13.76 2.58
N LEU A 555 -10.33 14.82 2.35
CA LEU A 555 -9.78 16.14 1.99
C LEU A 555 -8.94 16.76 3.10
N LEU A 556 -9.41 16.72 4.35
CA LEU A 556 -8.72 17.37 5.47
C LEU A 556 -7.35 16.73 5.77
N PRO A 557 -7.20 15.40 5.88
CA PRO A 557 -5.90 14.77 5.96
C PRO A 557 -4.96 15.16 4.83
N GLY A 558 -5.46 15.19 3.60
CA GLY A 558 -4.68 15.55 2.41
C GLY A 558 -4.14 16.98 2.45
N ILE A 559 -5.00 17.94 2.83
CA ILE A 559 -4.61 19.34 2.96
C ILE A 559 -3.54 19.51 4.06
N ILE A 560 -3.71 18.88 5.22
CA ILE A 560 -2.74 18.95 6.32
C ILE A 560 -1.38 18.39 5.87
N ALA A 561 -1.36 17.20 5.26
CA ALA A 561 -0.12 16.55 4.86
C ALA A 561 0.71 17.38 3.87
N VAL A 562 0.05 18.01 2.89
CA VAL A 562 0.73 18.82 1.85
C VAL A 562 1.07 20.22 2.35
N SER A 563 0.23 20.83 3.18
CA SER A 563 0.44 22.21 3.65
C SER A 563 1.41 22.31 4.83
N ALA A 564 1.49 21.32 5.71
CA ALA A 564 2.31 21.37 6.91
C ALA A 564 3.80 21.66 6.61
N PRO A 565 4.46 21.00 5.63
CA PRO A 565 5.84 21.32 5.28
C PRO A 565 6.03 22.78 4.82
N ALA A 566 5.11 23.28 4.00
CA ALA A 566 5.17 24.65 3.52
C ALA A 566 4.98 25.66 4.66
N VAL A 567 4.00 25.43 5.53
CA VAL A 567 3.74 26.30 6.69
C VAL A 567 4.94 26.33 7.65
N VAL A 568 5.52 25.18 7.95
CA VAL A 568 6.68 25.11 8.84
C VAL A 568 7.95 25.65 8.15
N GLY A 569 8.19 25.29 6.89
CA GLY A 569 9.38 25.73 6.15
C GLY A 569 9.43 27.25 5.97
N PHE A 570 8.36 27.85 5.46
CA PHE A 570 8.29 29.31 5.25
C PHE A 570 8.03 30.09 6.54
N GLY A 571 7.35 29.49 7.53
CA GLY A 571 7.03 30.16 8.79
C GLY A 571 8.12 30.12 9.85
N LEU A 572 8.81 28.97 9.97
CA LEU A 572 9.80 28.71 11.03
C LEU A 572 11.22 28.44 10.51
N GLY A 573 11.38 28.22 9.21
CA GLY A 573 12.66 28.01 8.54
C GLY A 573 13.03 26.55 8.32
N ALA A 574 14.13 26.33 7.56
CA ALA A 574 14.58 25.02 7.12
C ALA A 574 14.99 24.10 8.31
N GLU A 575 15.55 24.65 9.37
CA GLU A 575 15.94 23.91 10.57
C GLU A 575 14.71 23.29 11.26
N SER A 576 13.63 24.06 11.41
CA SER A 576 12.36 23.57 11.98
C SER A 576 11.69 22.56 11.05
N LEU A 577 11.77 22.76 9.73
CA LEU A 577 11.25 21.81 8.76
C LEU A 577 11.99 20.48 8.83
N GLY A 578 13.33 20.50 8.89
CA GLY A 578 14.12 19.29 9.08
C GLY A 578 13.78 18.57 10.40
N GLY A 579 13.58 19.33 11.49
CA GLY A 579 13.09 18.80 12.76
C GLY A 579 11.71 18.15 12.62
N MET A 580 10.77 18.80 11.92
CA MET A 580 9.43 18.28 11.66
C MET A 580 9.48 16.95 10.91
N LEU A 581 10.33 16.84 9.90
CA LEU A 581 10.49 15.60 9.15
C LEU A 581 11.04 14.46 10.02
N GLY A 582 12.05 14.75 10.88
CA GLY A 582 12.58 13.75 11.81
C GLY A 582 11.54 13.28 12.83
N GLY A 583 10.80 14.19 13.46
CA GLY A 583 9.72 13.87 14.38
C GLY A 583 8.58 13.11 13.70
N GLY A 584 8.19 13.56 12.49
CA GLY A 584 7.17 12.92 11.67
C GLY A 584 7.54 11.49 11.27
N LEU A 585 8.80 11.27 10.88
CA LEU A 585 9.31 9.93 10.51
C LEU A 585 9.15 8.95 11.67
N ILE A 586 9.64 9.32 12.85
CA ILE A 586 9.57 8.45 14.04
C ILE A 586 8.12 8.18 14.43
N GLY A 587 7.28 9.22 14.44
CA GLY A 587 5.86 9.11 14.79
C GLY A 587 5.08 8.25 13.80
N CYS A 588 5.22 8.51 12.49
CA CYS A 588 4.52 7.76 11.45
C CYS A 588 4.90 6.27 11.43
N VAL A 589 6.20 5.96 11.47
CA VAL A 589 6.69 4.57 11.42
C VAL A 589 6.22 3.77 12.64
N SER A 590 6.34 4.37 13.85
CA SER A 590 5.92 3.70 15.09
C SER A 590 4.41 3.44 15.11
N MET A 591 3.60 4.43 14.70
CA MET A 591 2.14 4.29 14.65
C MET A 591 1.70 3.33 13.55
N ALA A 592 2.30 3.40 12.35
CA ALA A 592 1.98 2.51 11.24
C ALA A 592 2.19 1.04 11.63
N LEU A 593 3.36 0.71 12.19
CA LEU A 593 3.67 -0.65 12.66
C LEU A 593 2.70 -1.10 13.75
N MET A 594 2.48 -0.26 14.76
CA MET A 594 1.59 -0.60 15.88
C MET A 594 0.16 -0.85 15.39
N MET A 595 -0.37 0.04 14.56
CA MET A 595 -1.76 -0.05 14.09
C MET A 595 -1.96 -1.19 13.11
N ALA A 596 -1.06 -1.36 12.12
CA ALA A 596 -1.17 -2.44 11.15
C ALA A 596 -1.09 -3.81 11.82
N ASN A 597 -0.15 -3.99 12.76
CA ASN A 597 0.06 -5.27 13.42
C ASN A 597 -1.03 -5.57 14.47
N ALA A 598 -1.48 -4.58 15.24
CA ALA A 598 -2.59 -4.76 16.18
C ALA A 598 -3.87 -5.15 15.42
N GLY A 599 -4.22 -4.40 14.36
CA GLY A 599 -5.41 -4.68 13.54
C GLY A 599 -5.37 -6.05 12.89
N GLY A 600 -4.23 -6.42 12.28
CA GLY A 600 -4.04 -7.75 11.68
C GLY A 600 -4.09 -8.88 12.71
N ALA A 601 -3.59 -8.65 13.92
CA ALA A 601 -3.63 -9.65 14.98
C ALA A 601 -5.05 -9.86 15.54
N TRP A 602 -5.87 -8.81 15.66
CA TRP A 602 -7.27 -8.92 16.04
C TRP A 602 -8.10 -9.68 15.00
N ASP A 603 -7.95 -9.36 13.72
CA ASP A 603 -8.64 -10.05 12.63
C ASP A 603 -8.31 -11.55 12.62
N ASN A 604 -7.03 -11.89 12.67
CA ASN A 604 -6.60 -13.28 12.69
C ASN A 604 -6.99 -14.01 14.00
N ALA A 605 -7.16 -13.28 15.12
CA ALA A 605 -7.70 -13.88 16.35
C ALA A 605 -9.19 -14.26 16.20
N LYS A 606 -9.99 -13.42 15.52
CA LYS A 606 -11.37 -13.75 15.14
C LYS A 606 -11.40 -15.00 14.25
N LYS A 607 -10.62 -15.01 13.16
CA LYS A 607 -10.52 -16.14 12.23
C LYS A 607 -10.02 -17.43 12.92
N TYR A 608 -9.09 -17.33 13.88
CA TYR A 608 -8.64 -18.47 14.69
C TYR A 608 -9.80 -19.12 15.48
N ILE A 609 -10.68 -18.32 16.08
CA ILE A 609 -11.87 -18.83 16.79
C ILE A 609 -12.85 -19.44 15.78
N GLU A 610 -13.09 -18.80 14.65
CA GLU A 610 -14.01 -19.27 13.61
C GLU A 610 -13.66 -20.64 13.03
N LYS A 611 -12.38 -21.02 13.07
CA LYS A 611 -11.91 -22.38 12.71
C LYS A 611 -12.30 -23.48 13.72
N GLY A 612 -13.09 -23.16 14.74
CA GLY A 612 -13.56 -24.10 15.77
C GLY A 612 -12.72 -24.09 17.03
N ASN A 613 -11.69 -23.24 17.15
CA ASN A 613 -10.95 -23.09 18.40
C ASN A 613 -11.79 -22.33 19.43
N LEU A 614 -11.55 -22.57 20.73
CA LEU A 614 -12.21 -21.85 21.84
C LEU A 614 -13.77 -21.83 21.76
N GLY A 615 -14.35 -22.86 21.17
CA GLY A 615 -15.81 -23.04 21.06
C GLY A 615 -16.38 -22.62 19.70
N GLY A 616 -15.63 -21.95 18.82
CA GLY A 616 -16.03 -21.62 17.44
C GLY A 616 -16.99 -20.44 17.30
N LYS A 617 -17.57 -20.31 16.10
CA LYS A 617 -18.54 -19.24 15.76
C LYS A 617 -19.76 -19.23 16.69
N GLY A 618 -20.25 -18.03 17.02
CA GLY A 618 -21.47 -17.83 17.81
C GLY A 618 -21.30 -17.93 19.32
N THR A 619 -20.04 -18.11 19.81
CA THR A 619 -19.74 -18.07 21.25
C THR A 619 -19.50 -16.65 21.74
N ASP A 620 -19.55 -16.43 23.06
CA ASP A 620 -19.20 -15.12 23.65
C ASP A 620 -17.74 -14.74 23.36
N THR A 621 -16.84 -15.72 23.30
CA THR A 621 -15.44 -15.53 22.90
C THR A 621 -15.33 -15.03 21.46
N HIS A 622 -16.12 -15.61 20.53
CA HIS A 622 -16.20 -15.14 19.16
C HIS A 622 -16.73 -13.70 19.09
N ALA A 623 -17.83 -13.39 19.79
CA ALA A 623 -18.38 -12.04 19.84
C ALA A 623 -17.39 -11.02 20.37
N ALA A 624 -16.59 -11.39 21.40
CA ALA A 624 -15.53 -10.53 21.93
C ALA A 624 -14.42 -10.27 20.89
N ALA A 625 -14.03 -11.30 20.12
CA ALA A 625 -13.01 -11.16 19.06
C ALA A 625 -13.52 -10.32 17.89
N VAL A 626 -14.79 -10.42 17.50
CA VAL A 626 -15.42 -9.54 16.49
C VAL A 626 -15.33 -8.07 16.88
N VAL A 627 -15.54 -7.74 18.17
CA VAL A 627 -15.35 -6.34 18.65
C VAL A 627 -13.89 -5.90 18.46
N GLY A 628 -12.93 -6.78 18.73
CA GLY A 628 -11.50 -6.48 18.50
C GLY A 628 -11.20 -6.21 17.02
N ASP A 629 -11.71 -7.05 16.14
CA ASP A 629 -11.56 -6.91 14.69
C ASP A 629 -12.19 -5.61 14.18
N THR A 630 -13.42 -5.30 14.58
CA THR A 630 -14.11 -4.03 14.22
C THR A 630 -13.30 -2.78 14.58
N VAL A 631 -12.58 -2.80 15.71
CA VAL A 631 -11.66 -1.70 16.09
C VAL A 631 -10.35 -1.78 15.33
N GLY A 632 -9.89 -3.00 15.03
CA GLY A 632 -8.68 -3.28 14.26
C GLY A 632 -8.74 -2.86 12.80
N ASP A 633 -9.92 -2.90 12.19
CA ASP A 633 -10.13 -2.57 10.79
C ASP A 633 -9.68 -1.15 10.41
N PRO A 634 -10.14 -0.07 11.09
CA PRO A 634 -9.60 1.26 10.84
C PRO A 634 -8.09 1.36 11.08
N PHE A 635 -7.54 0.57 12.00
CA PHE A 635 -6.11 0.55 12.32
C PHE A 635 -5.30 -0.02 11.16
N LYS A 636 -5.65 -1.24 10.71
CA LYS A 636 -4.83 -1.99 9.73
C LYS A 636 -4.98 -1.49 8.28
N ASP A 637 -6.16 -0.95 7.91
CA ASP A 637 -6.49 -0.70 6.52
C ASP A 637 -6.70 0.79 6.18
N THR A 638 -6.84 1.68 7.19
CA THR A 638 -7.01 3.11 6.96
C THR A 638 -5.91 3.93 7.63
N SER A 639 -5.90 4.02 8.96
CA SER A 639 -5.00 4.91 9.69
C SER A 639 -3.54 4.46 9.63
N GLY A 640 -3.26 3.19 9.86
CA GLY A 640 -1.89 2.65 9.80
C GLY A 640 -1.22 2.91 8.45
N PRO A 641 -1.78 2.43 7.34
CA PRO A 641 -1.20 2.66 6.02
C PRO A 641 -1.13 4.14 5.62
N SER A 642 -2.07 4.98 6.08
CA SER A 642 -2.02 6.42 5.82
C SER A 642 -0.77 7.11 6.38
N MET A 643 -0.17 6.54 7.44
CA MET A 643 1.07 7.07 8.03
C MET A 643 2.26 6.93 7.10
N ASN A 644 2.33 5.87 6.29
CA ASN A 644 3.40 5.66 5.33
C ASN A 644 3.42 6.77 4.28
N ILE A 645 2.26 7.05 3.73
CA ILE A 645 2.12 8.08 2.69
C ILE A 645 2.29 9.47 3.29
N LEU A 646 1.77 9.69 4.50
CA LEU A 646 1.88 10.95 5.20
C LEU A 646 3.34 11.41 5.32
N ILE A 647 4.24 10.52 5.78
CA ILE A 647 5.65 10.90 5.93
C ILE A 647 6.33 11.12 4.57
N ASN A 648 6.01 10.30 3.58
CA ASN A 648 6.56 10.44 2.24
C ASN A 648 6.09 11.75 1.57
N VAL A 649 4.79 12.09 1.68
CA VAL A 649 4.25 13.38 1.19
C VAL A 649 4.95 14.55 1.88
N MET A 650 5.07 14.53 3.21
CA MET A 650 5.74 15.59 3.94
C MET A 650 7.21 15.73 3.52
N ALA A 651 7.91 14.61 3.35
CA ALA A 651 9.31 14.59 2.97
C ALA A 651 9.51 15.10 1.53
N ILE A 652 8.71 14.62 0.56
CA ILE A 652 8.87 15.01 -0.85
C ILE A 652 8.45 16.46 -1.08
N VAL A 653 7.41 16.96 -0.42
CA VAL A 653 7.02 18.37 -0.50
C VAL A 653 8.14 19.24 0.07
N SER A 654 8.75 18.84 1.20
CA SER A 654 9.88 19.54 1.79
C SER A 654 11.10 19.58 0.86
N LEU A 655 11.41 18.47 0.19
CA LEU A 655 12.49 18.39 -0.79
C LEU A 655 12.23 19.33 -1.98
N VAL A 656 11.02 19.28 -2.54
CA VAL A 656 10.62 20.11 -3.68
C VAL A 656 10.67 21.60 -3.37
N ILE A 657 10.28 22.04 -2.15
CA ILE A 657 10.32 23.46 -1.76
C ILE A 657 11.68 23.91 -1.21
N SER A 658 12.61 23.00 -0.98
CA SER A 658 13.91 23.29 -0.36
C SER A 658 14.70 24.41 -1.06
N PRO A 659 14.68 24.59 -2.41
CA PRO A 659 15.35 25.69 -3.06
C PRO A 659 14.77 27.07 -2.76
N LEU A 660 13.58 27.13 -2.17
CA LEU A 660 12.89 28.36 -1.82
C LEU A 660 13.12 28.78 -0.35
N LEU A 661 13.79 27.91 0.44
CA LEU A 661 14.11 28.10 1.86
C LEU A 661 15.57 28.53 2.04
#